data_c41c8bf22b4935f0c4f3dc60db353032
#
_entry.id   c41c8bf22b4935f0c4f3dc60db353032
#
_cell.length_a   1.000
_cell.length_b   1.000
_cell.length_c   1.000
_cell.angle_alpha   90.00
_cell.angle_beta   90.00
_cell.angle_gamma   90.00
#
_symmetry.space_group_name_H-M   'P 1'
#
loop_
_entity.id
_entity.type
_entity.pdbx_description
1 polymer ?
#
loop_
_entity_poly.entity_id
_entity_poly.type
_entity_poly.pdbx_seq_one_letter_code
_entity_poly.pdbx_strand_id
1 'polypeptide(L)'
;MGNIRHLSIDLETYSDVDIKKSGAHAYVQRPDFQILLNSYCFWGEMQEPEVLDFSHGNVLPQGFIDALFDPNIIKHAYNATFEYLCFCRALGTELPRDQWRDTMLHSLYCGYPASLDAAGKAIGLSEDKQKLATGKALIRYFCNPCKPTRANGGRTRNLPQHDPEKWAMFKEYNRQDVVTEMEIERRLSDIPVPDEVQRQWVTDLTINCRGVAVDMPLVDGALDIAARTTERLTDEAVKLTGLDNPNSGKQLTAWLSERTGADVDNIRKDTVSSMLKADYPPDVHRMLKIRQELGKTSTKKYDAIRKCVCPDGRVRGLLQFYGANRTGRWAGRLVQVQNLPRTYTDPLPLARELIKNKSLDGLQAVYGSVYDTLSQLIRTAFVSSNCDSKEGNVLIDADFSAIEARVISWLADEKWRLNVFRTHGKIYEASAAQMFGVPIDRIKKGNPEYALRAKGKVAELALGYQGGAGALIAMGALDMGLHEDELPDIVSRWRDSNSRIQQLWWDFNSAAIEVIKGSGMRKVQCCTFALERNRAGTYFMTVQLPSGRKLYYVSPRIGTNRFGGESIIYKGINDKNQFADLETYGGKLVENCVQAIARDCLAVAIDRLEAAGYPIVFHIHDEIVADIKPYTFAEDMLADVVRIMSSPIPWAPGLPLAA
;
A
#
# COMPACT_ATOMS: atom_id res chain seq x y z
N MET A 1 35.05 19.33 6.36
CA MET A 1 33.62 19.06 6.14
C MET A 1 32.88 20.20 6.78
N GLY A 2 32.06 20.96 6.04
CA GLY A 2 31.23 22.03 6.60
C GLY A 2 30.27 21.45 7.65
N ASN A 3 29.92 22.26 8.64
CA ASN A 3 28.97 21.85 9.67
C ASN A 3 27.61 21.63 9.01
N ILE A 4 27.06 20.39 9.02
CA ILE A 4 25.73 20.09 8.46
C ILE A 4 24.71 20.78 9.35
N ARG A 5 23.84 21.60 8.76
CA ARG A 5 22.71 22.27 9.41
C ARG A 5 21.42 21.53 9.15
N HIS A 6 20.46 21.70 9.99
CA HIS A 6 19.14 21.07 9.88
C HIS A 6 18.05 22.13 9.86
N LEU A 7 17.06 21.95 9.01
CA LEU A 7 15.93 22.85 8.82
C LEU A 7 14.64 22.06 8.82
N SER A 8 13.80 22.25 9.84
CA SER A 8 12.44 21.69 9.88
C SER A 8 11.46 22.65 9.24
N ILE A 9 10.48 22.09 8.51
CA ILE A 9 9.53 22.84 7.69
C ILE A 9 8.15 22.20 7.77
N ASP A 10 7.10 23.06 7.80
CA ASP A 10 5.71 22.65 7.63
C ASP A 10 4.93 23.68 6.80
N LEU A 11 4.08 23.23 5.89
CA LEU A 11 3.32 24.06 4.98
C LEU A 11 1.82 23.91 5.16
N GLU A 12 1.12 25.04 5.10
CA GLU A 12 -0.32 25.07 4.91
C GLU A 12 -0.66 25.64 3.53
N THR A 13 -1.53 24.95 2.79
CA THR A 13 -1.77 25.24 1.37
C THR A 13 -3.24 25.26 1.02
N TYR A 14 -3.58 25.85 -0.12
CA TYR A 14 -4.92 25.85 -0.70
C TYR A 14 -4.90 25.28 -2.12
N SER A 15 -5.93 24.53 -2.47
CA SER A 15 -6.30 24.19 -3.85
C SER A 15 -7.81 23.89 -3.94
N ASP A 16 -8.37 23.95 -5.14
CA ASP A 16 -9.80 23.70 -5.41
C ASP A 16 -10.18 22.21 -5.35
N VAL A 17 -9.20 21.32 -5.20
CA VAL A 17 -9.41 19.88 -5.14
C VAL A 17 -9.08 19.29 -3.76
N ASP A 18 -9.76 18.21 -3.42
CA ASP A 18 -9.49 17.45 -2.19
C ASP A 18 -8.23 16.59 -2.35
N ILE A 19 -7.16 16.94 -1.65
CA ILE A 19 -5.87 16.25 -1.68
C ILE A 19 -5.98 14.73 -1.39
N LYS A 20 -6.96 14.30 -0.59
CA LYS A 20 -7.17 12.88 -0.29
C LYS A 20 -7.65 12.09 -1.51
N LYS A 21 -8.26 12.78 -2.48
CA LYS A 21 -8.78 12.18 -3.72
C LYS A 21 -7.86 12.40 -4.90
N SER A 22 -7.25 13.58 -5.00
CA SER A 22 -6.34 13.93 -6.10
C SER A 22 -4.91 13.45 -5.87
N GLY A 23 -4.51 13.26 -4.61
CA GLY A 23 -3.10 13.08 -4.26
C GLY A 23 -2.31 14.39 -4.34
N ALA A 24 -1.14 14.42 -3.68
CA ALA A 24 -0.33 15.63 -3.60
C ALA A 24 0.15 16.12 -4.97
N HIS A 25 0.55 15.23 -5.86
CA HIS A 25 1.06 15.61 -7.20
C HIS A 25 0.02 16.36 -8.06
N ALA A 26 -1.20 15.84 -8.17
CA ALA A 26 -2.25 16.53 -8.93
C ALA A 26 -2.75 17.80 -8.19
N TYR A 27 -2.75 17.77 -6.85
CA TYR A 27 -3.13 18.91 -6.01
C TYR A 27 -2.23 20.12 -6.24
N VAL A 28 -0.90 19.97 -6.20
CA VAL A 28 0.04 21.09 -6.38
C VAL A 28 0.08 21.62 -7.82
N GLN A 29 -0.37 20.83 -8.79
CA GLN A 29 -0.40 21.24 -10.21
C GLN A 29 -1.66 22.00 -10.60
N ARG A 30 -2.61 22.19 -9.67
CA ARG A 30 -3.78 23.01 -9.94
C ARG A 30 -3.40 24.48 -10.17
N PRO A 31 -4.09 25.18 -11.09
CA PRO A 31 -3.79 26.60 -11.37
C PRO A 31 -3.98 27.52 -10.16
N ASP A 32 -4.86 27.16 -9.25
CA ASP A 32 -5.21 27.92 -8.04
C ASP A 32 -4.45 27.49 -6.79
N PHE A 33 -3.48 26.55 -6.93
CA PHE A 33 -2.61 26.15 -5.85
C PHE A 33 -1.84 27.32 -5.25
N GLN A 34 -1.87 27.44 -3.93
CA GLN A 34 -1.14 28.46 -3.19
C GLN A 34 -0.59 27.89 -1.88
N ILE A 35 0.64 28.29 -1.55
CA ILE A 35 1.16 28.17 -0.17
C ILE A 35 0.54 29.34 0.62
N LEU A 36 -0.10 29.03 1.75
CA LEU A 36 -0.73 29.99 2.64
C LEU A 36 0.19 30.41 3.78
N LEU A 37 0.80 29.39 4.42
CA LEU A 37 1.72 29.53 5.52
C LEU A 37 2.93 28.62 5.31
N ASN A 38 4.10 29.07 5.76
CA ASN A 38 5.30 28.26 5.88
C ASN A 38 5.90 28.49 7.27
N SER A 39 5.87 27.49 8.11
CA SER A 39 6.59 27.49 9.36
C SER A 39 7.92 26.78 9.20
N TYR A 40 8.98 27.34 9.76
CA TYR A 40 10.33 26.75 9.68
C TYR A 40 11.19 27.06 10.88
N CYS A 41 12.17 26.17 11.16
CA CYS A 41 13.14 26.36 12.24
C CYS A 41 14.51 25.76 11.87
N PHE A 42 15.56 26.57 11.94
CA PHE A 42 16.95 26.09 11.89
C PHE A 42 17.36 25.59 13.26
N TRP A 43 17.74 24.31 13.35
CA TRP A 43 18.07 23.66 14.62
C TRP A 43 19.30 24.29 15.28
N GLY A 44 19.16 24.62 16.56
CA GLY A 44 20.22 25.23 17.36
C GLY A 44 20.55 26.69 17.01
N GLU A 45 19.95 27.27 15.98
CA GLU A 45 20.11 28.66 15.59
C GLU A 45 18.90 29.51 15.98
N MET A 46 17.69 28.91 15.89
CA MET A 46 16.43 29.54 16.27
C MET A 46 15.87 28.88 17.54
N GLN A 47 15.31 29.67 18.44
CA GLN A 47 14.67 29.15 19.66
C GLN A 47 13.28 28.61 19.40
N GLU A 48 12.54 29.25 18.47
CA GLU A 48 11.18 28.89 18.08
C GLU A 48 11.02 28.98 16.55
N PRO A 49 10.09 28.19 15.95
CA PRO A 49 9.79 28.29 14.54
C PRO A 49 9.22 29.66 14.17
N GLU A 50 9.69 30.22 13.06
CA GLU A 50 9.13 31.38 12.38
C GLU A 50 8.00 30.97 11.45
N VAL A 51 6.96 31.80 11.31
CA VAL A 51 5.83 31.59 10.40
C VAL A 51 5.79 32.69 9.34
N LEU A 52 5.99 32.30 8.10
CA LEU A 52 5.81 33.16 6.92
C LEU A 52 4.36 33.09 6.49
N ASP A 53 3.70 34.26 6.43
CA ASP A 53 2.30 34.42 6.02
C ASP A 53 2.24 34.99 4.59
N PHE A 54 1.76 34.20 3.63
CA PHE A 54 1.70 34.59 2.21
C PHE A 54 0.36 35.23 1.82
N SER A 55 -0.57 35.42 2.75
CA SER A 55 -1.90 35.96 2.45
C SER A 55 -1.90 37.40 1.95
N HIS A 56 -0.82 38.13 2.18
CA HIS A 56 -0.66 39.54 1.78
C HIS A 56 0.33 39.74 0.62
N GLY A 57 0.57 38.68 -0.19
CA GLY A 57 1.49 38.76 -1.35
C GLY A 57 2.97 38.70 -0.99
N ASN A 58 3.32 38.28 0.22
CA ASN A 58 4.70 37.98 0.60
C ASN A 58 5.27 36.86 -0.29
N VAL A 59 6.58 36.91 -0.53
CA VAL A 59 7.33 35.90 -1.26
C VAL A 59 8.28 35.19 -0.31
N LEU A 60 8.74 34.00 -0.72
CA LEU A 60 9.78 33.27 0.03
C LEU A 60 11.03 34.15 0.16
N PRO A 61 11.59 34.37 1.36
CA PRO A 61 12.84 35.09 1.55
C PRO A 61 13.99 34.42 0.77
N GLN A 62 14.86 35.20 0.14
CA GLN A 62 15.98 34.66 -0.65
C GLN A 62 16.85 33.70 0.16
N GLY A 63 17.18 34.05 1.41
CA GLY A 63 17.96 33.17 2.30
C GLY A 63 17.28 31.83 2.59
N PHE A 64 15.93 31.76 2.62
CA PHE A 64 15.20 30.51 2.75
C PHE A 64 15.26 29.70 1.43
N ILE A 65 15.11 30.37 0.28
CA ILE A 65 15.28 29.74 -1.04
C ILE A 65 16.70 29.15 -1.17
N ASP A 66 17.73 29.92 -0.84
CA ASP A 66 19.12 29.47 -0.88
C ASP A 66 19.32 28.22 0.01
N ALA A 67 18.70 28.20 1.20
CA ALA A 67 18.74 27.06 2.10
C ALA A 67 18.10 25.79 1.53
N LEU A 68 17.07 25.92 0.69
CA LEU A 68 16.44 24.77 0.02
C LEU A 68 17.40 24.07 -0.96
N PHE A 69 18.34 24.80 -1.54
CA PHE A 69 19.34 24.27 -2.50
C PHE A 69 20.70 23.96 -1.85
N ASP A 70 20.99 24.47 -0.66
CA ASP A 70 22.29 24.27 0.01
C ASP A 70 22.49 22.78 0.37
N PRO A 71 23.53 22.11 -0.17
CA PRO A 71 23.82 20.71 0.14
C PRO A 71 24.24 20.46 1.60
N ASN A 72 24.64 21.51 2.34
CA ASN A 72 24.99 21.41 3.74
C ASN A 72 23.78 21.59 4.68
N ILE A 73 22.57 21.79 4.14
CA ILE A 73 21.35 21.92 4.93
C ILE A 73 20.44 20.73 4.63
N ILE A 74 20.18 19.93 5.66
CA ILE A 74 19.21 18.83 5.61
C ILE A 74 17.82 19.36 5.96
N LYS A 75 16.85 19.15 5.09
CA LYS A 75 15.45 19.58 5.24
C LYS A 75 14.65 18.44 5.87
N HIS A 76 13.94 18.73 6.96
CA HIS A 76 13.04 17.80 7.64
C HIS A 76 11.59 18.27 7.49
N ALA A 77 10.69 17.35 7.26
CA ALA A 77 9.26 17.60 7.34
C ALA A 77 8.50 16.32 7.69
N TYR A 78 7.32 16.45 8.26
CA TYR A 78 6.45 15.29 8.51
C TYR A 78 5.62 14.97 7.28
N ASN A 79 5.97 13.90 6.54
CA ASN A 79 5.52 13.59 5.18
C ASN A 79 6.19 14.50 4.13
N ALA A 80 7.50 14.58 4.19
CA ALA A 80 8.36 15.51 3.44
C ALA A 80 8.13 15.53 1.91
N THR A 81 7.55 14.49 1.34
CA THR A 81 7.13 14.47 -0.08
C THR A 81 6.18 15.64 -0.40
N PHE A 82 5.31 16.02 0.53
CA PHE A 82 4.35 17.11 0.30
C PHE A 82 5.06 18.47 0.21
N GLU A 83 5.90 18.80 1.17
CA GLU A 83 6.68 20.05 1.20
C GLU A 83 7.61 20.14 0.00
N TYR A 84 8.28 19.04 -0.35
CA TYR A 84 9.12 18.94 -1.54
C TYR A 84 8.34 19.33 -2.82
N LEU A 85 7.16 18.75 -3.03
CA LEU A 85 6.32 19.02 -4.20
C LEU A 85 5.81 20.47 -4.22
N CYS A 86 5.39 21.00 -3.06
CA CYS A 86 4.92 22.37 -2.93
C CYS A 86 5.99 23.37 -3.31
N PHE A 87 7.21 23.21 -2.81
CA PHE A 87 8.33 24.11 -3.16
C PHE A 87 8.79 23.93 -4.60
N CYS A 88 8.87 22.72 -5.14
CA CYS A 88 9.14 22.51 -6.57
C CYS A 88 8.12 23.25 -7.44
N ARG A 89 6.83 23.21 -7.07
CA ARG A 89 5.77 23.95 -7.78
C ARG A 89 5.90 25.45 -7.63
N ALA A 90 6.17 25.95 -6.43
CA ALA A 90 6.27 27.38 -6.15
C ALA A 90 7.51 28.02 -6.82
N LEU A 91 8.63 27.31 -6.88
CA LEU A 91 9.89 27.76 -7.48
C LEU A 91 10.00 27.45 -8.98
N GLY A 92 9.11 26.62 -9.53
CA GLY A 92 9.13 26.21 -10.94
C GLY A 92 10.33 25.33 -11.31
N THR A 93 11.00 24.71 -10.34
CA THR A 93 12.19 23.87 -10.53
C THR A 93 12.23 22.73 -9.54
N GLU A 94 12.92 21.63 -9.88
CA GLU A 94 13.15 20.52 -8.96
C GLU A 94 14.21 20.88 -7.92
N LEU A 95 13.94 20.48 -6.66
CA LEU A 95 14.88 20.57 -5.56
C LEU A 95 15.74 19.30 -5.46
N PRO A 96 16.94 19.36 -4.86
CA PRO A 96 17.74 18.17 -4.54
C PRO A 96 16.98 17.23 -3.60
N ARG A 97 16.70 15.98 -4.03
CA ARG A 97 15.90 15.01 -3.26
C ARG A 97 16.64 14.39 -2.09
N ASP A 98 17.94 14.21 -2.23
CA ASP A 98 18.83 13.55 -1.26
C ASP A 98 19.00 14.33 0.06
N GLN A 99 18.70 15.63 0.05
CA GLN A 99 18.77 16.51 1.22
C GLN A 99 17.52 16.48 2.10
N TRP A 100 16.45 15.78 1.70
CA TRP A 100 15.21 15.68 2.47
C TRP A 100 15.20 14.48 3.37
N ARG A 101 14.62 14.65 4.55
CA ARG A 101 14.35 13.60 5.54
C ARG A 101 12.88 13.63 5.92
N ASP A 102 12.25 12.48 5.90
CA ASP A 102 10.84 12.35 6.23
C ASP A 102 10.67 11.83 7.66
N THR A 103 10.26 12.69 8.58
CA THR A 103 10.02 12.33 10.00
C THR A 103 8.88 11.33 10.15
N MET A 104 7.94 11.27 9.19
CA MET A 104 6.95 10.20 9.14
C MET A 104 7.62 8.84 8.86
N LEU A 105 8.60 8.79 7.94
CA LEU A 105 9.39 7.58 7.71
C LEU A 105 10.14 7.16 8.99
N HIS A 106 10.75 8.11 9.69
CA HIS A 106 11.46 7.83 10.96
C HIS A 106 10.52 7.22 12.00
N SER A 107 9.32 7.81 12.17
CA SER A 107 8.28 7.27 13.05
C SER A 107 7.86 5.85 12.65
N LEU A 108 7.58 5.62 11.37
CA LEU A 108 7.18 4.31 10.84
C LEU A 108 8.29 3.26 11.00
N TYR A 109 9.54 3.63 10.75
CA TYR A 109 10.70 2.75 10.91
C TYR A 109 10.83 2.26 12.36
N CYS A 110 10.59 3.13 13.33
CA CYS A 110 10.60 2.80 14.75
C CYS A 110 9.32 2.11 15.25
N GLY A 111 8.35 1.81 14.38
CA GLY A 111 7.11 1.09 14.71
C GLY A 111 5.97 1.97 15.22
N TYR A 112 6.08 3.29 15.11
CA TYR A 112 5.08 4.27 15.52
C TYR A 112 4.05 4.57 14.41
N PRO A 113 2.93 5.28 14.73
CA PRO A 113 1.92 5.66 13.74
C PRO A 113 2.42 6.63 12.68
N ALA A 114 1.74 6.63 11.51
CA ALA A 114 2.06 7.49 10.37
C ALA A 114 1.60 8.95 10.52
N SER A 115 0.63 9.29 11.39
CA SER A 115 0.19 10.68 11.54
C SER A 115 0.97 11.41 12.63
N LEU A 116 1.30 12.67 12.40
CA LEU A 116 2.02 13.53 13.35
C LEU A 116 1.37 13.52 14.75
N ASP A 117 0.04 13.73 14.84
CA ASP A 117 -0.71 13.69 16.10
C ASP A 117 -0.60 12.33 16.81
N ALA A 118 -0.82 11.23 16.07
CA ALA A 118 -0.77 9.90 16.66
C ALA A 118 0.66 9.47 17.05
N ALA A 119 1.66 9.86 16.26
CA ALA A 119 3.07 9.60 16.57
C ALA A 119 3.52 10.37 17.83
N GLY A 120 3.20 11.66 17.91
CA GLY A 120 3.52 12.48 19.10
C GLY A 120 2.92 11.90 20.38
N LYS A 121 1.64 11.51 20.35
CA LYS A 121 0.97 10.84 21.47
C LYS A 121 1.59 9.48 21.80
N ALA A 122 1.88 8.66 20.80
CA ALA A 122 2.46 7.33 20.98
C ALA A 122 3.89 7.37 21.56
N ILE A 123 4.68 8.38 21.20
CA ILE A 123 6.03 8.64 21.73
C ILE A 123 5.96 9.24 23.14
N GLY A 124 4.81 9.75 23.56
CA GLY A 124 4.61 10.34 24.89
C GLY A 124 5.11 11.77 24.99
N LEU A 125 4.87 12.60 23.97
CA LEU A 125 5.16 14.03 24.04
C LEU A 125 4.22 14.69 25.07
N SER A 126 4.73 15.70 25.78
CA SER A 126 3.92 16.56 26.66
C SER A 126 2.89 17.34 25.82
N GLU A 127 1.79 17.78 26.44
CA GLU A 127 0.68 18.44 25.74
C GLU A 127 1.11 19.69 24.97
N ASP A 128 2.04 20.48 25.52
CA ASP A 128 2.63 21.67 24.88
C ASP A 128 3.48 21.35 23.64
N LYS A 129 3.87 20.09 23.45
CA LYS A 129 4.64 19.60 22.30
C LYS A 129 3.81 18.76 21.33
N GLN A 130 2.53 18.55 21.63
CA GLN A 130 1.63 17.80 20.75
C GLN A 130 0.99 18.71 19.71
N LYS A 131 0.56 18.09 18.60
CA LYS A 131 -0.24 18.74 17.55
C LYS A 131 -1.56 19.28 18.12
N LEU A 132 -1.93 20.50 17.73
CA LEU A 132 -3.16 21.13 18.20
C LEU A 132 -4.42 20.44 17.64
N ALA A 133 -5.38 20.15 18.51
CA ALA A 133 -6.62 19.45 18.14
C ALA A 133 -7.53 20.27 17.19
N THR A 134 -7.41 21.60 17.20
CA THR A 134 -8.20 22.52 16.37
C THR A 134 -7.84 22.48 14.87
N GLY A 135 -6.67 21.91 14.51
CA GLY A 135 -6.12 21.95 13.16
C GLY A 135 -7.05 21.44 12.07
N LYS A 136 -7.78 20.34 12.30
CA LYS A 136 -8.70 19.79 11.29
C LYS A 136 -9.81 20.77 10.87
N ALA A 137 -10.30 21.58 11.81
CA ALA A 137 -11.33 22.58 11.53
C ALA A 137 -10.73 23.78 10.76
N LEU A 138 -9.52 24.21 11.12
CA LEU A 138 -8.81 25.31 10.47
C LEU A 138 -8.38 24.95 9.04
N ILE A 139 -7.80 23.75 8.82
CA ILE A 139 -7.50 23.22 7.48
C ILE A 139 -8.77 23.18 6.62
N ARG A 140 -9.89 22.65 7.16
CA ARG A 140 -11.14 22.62 6.42
C ARG A 140 -11.65 24.02 6.06
N TYR A 141 -11.38 25.00 6.91
CA TYR A 141 -11.85 26.38 6.71
C TYR A 141 -11.00 27.13 5.68
N PHE A 142 -9.67 27.06 5.74
CA PHE A 142 -8.77 27.85 4.90
C PHE A 142 -8.20 27.11 3.69
N CYS A 143 -7.96 25.79 3.80
CA CYS A 143 -7.28 25.00 2.78
C CYS A 143 -8.22 24.35 1.76
N ASN A 144 -9.54 24.37 2.00
CA ASN A 144 -10.52 23.75 1.12
C ASN A 144 -11.54 24.76 0.59
N PRO A 145 -12.11 24.53 -0.60
CA PRO A 145 -13.25 25.29 -1.09
C PRO A 145 -14.43 25.23 -0.12
N CYS A 146 -15.16 26.31 0.02
CA CYS A 146 -16.41 26.35 0.77
C CYS A 146 -17.62 26.47 -0.18
N LYS A 147 -18.77 25.92 0.23
CA LYS A 147 -19.99 26.05 -0.54
C LYS A 147 -20.49 27.50 -0.46
N PRO A 148 -20.87 28.14 -1.60
CA PRO A 148 -21.48 29.45 -1.59
C PRO A 148 -22.85 29.38 -0.89
N THR A 149 -23.04 30.27 0.07
CA THR A 149 -24.31 30.43 0.81
C THR A 149 -24.62 31.90 1.00
N ARG A 150 -25.87 32.23 1.31
CA ARG A 150 -26.24 33.61 1.65
C ARG A 150 -25.48 34.12 2.89
N ALA A 151 -25.26 33.26 3.86
CA ALA A 151 -24.56 33.60 5.10
C ALA A 151 -23.06 33.92 4.89
N ASN A 152 -22.43 33.32 3.90
CA ASN A 152 -21.01 33.59 3.60
C ASN A 152 -20.83 34.59 2.43
N GLY A 153 -21.88 35.28 1.99
CA GLY A 153 -21.80 36.23 0.90
C GLY A 153 -21.56 35.62 -0.49
N GLY A 154 -21.90 34.34 -0.67
CA GLY A 154 -21.72 33.63 -1.94
C GLY A 154 -20.26 33.20 -2.26
N ARG A 155 -19.33 33.31 -1.32
CA ARG A 155 -17.93 32.97 -1.55
C ARG A 155 -17.71 31.46 -1.65
N THR A 156 -16.71 31.08 -2.45
CA THR A 156 -16.26 29.71 -2.64
C THR A 156 -14.98 29.38 -1.88
N ARG A 157 -14.34 30.41 -1.26
CA ARG A 157 -13.10 30.30 -0.50
C ARG A 157 -13.12 31.21 0.73
N ASN A 158 -12.57 30.77 1.83
CA ASN A 158 -12.32 31.60 3.00
C ASN A 158 -10.89 32.15 2.95
N LEU A 159 -10.75 33.43 3.19
CA LEU A 159 -9.52 34.19 3.25
C LEU A 159 -9.28 34.69 4.68
N PRO A 160 -8.07 35.11 5.07
CA PRO A 160 -7.74 35.56 6.41
C PRO A 160 -8.67 36.67 6.96
N GLN A 161 -9.05 37.63 6.10
CA GLN A 161 -9.93 38.71 6.48
C GLN A 161 -11.36 38.30 6.82
N HIS A 162 -11.80 37.11 6.44
CA HIS A 162 -13.12 36.58 6.76
C HIS A 162 -13.24 36.08 8.20
N ASP A 163 -12.10 35.73 8.83
CA ASP A 163 -12.02 35.32 10.24
C ASP A 163 -10.57 35.49 10.74
N PRO A 164 -10.18 36.73 11.14
CA PRO A 164 -8.82 37.00 11.57
C PRO A 164 -8.38 36.20 12.82
N GLU A 165 -9.33 35.90 13.72
CA GLU A 165 -9.04 35.10 14.92
C GLU A 165 -8.67 33.66 14.55
N LYS A 166 -9.47 33.03 13.68
CA LYS A 166 -9.11 31.70 13.17
C LYS A 166 -7.80 31.70 12.39
N TRP A 167 -7.50 32.79 11.67
CA TRP A 167 -6.22 32.91 10.97
C TRP A 167 -5.03 32.97 11.92
N ALA A 168 -5.16 33.72 13.00
CA ALA A 168 -4.14 33.75 14.06
C ALA A 168 -3.93 32.37 14.70
N MET A 169 -5.02 31.64 14.99
CA MET A 169 -4.97 30.26 15.46
C MET A 169 -4.33 29.31 14.42
N PHE A 170 -4.55 29.57 13.13
CA PHE A 170 -3.99 28.74 12.07
C PHE A 170 -2.49 28.94 11.90
N LYS A 171 -1.97 30.12 12.09
CA LYS A 171 -0.52 30.40 12.18
C LYS A 171 0.11 29.66 13.35
N GLU A 172 -0.50 29.70 14.51
CA GLU A 172 -0.01 28.99 15.69
C GLU A 172 -0.07 27.46 15.48
N TYR A 173 -1.11 26.96 14.80
CA TYR A 173 -1.21 25.56 14.44
C TYR A 173 -0.04 25.12 13.54
N ASN A 174 0.26 25.89 12.46
CA ASN A 174 1.38 25.62 11.56
C ASN A 174 2.73 25.67 12.30
N ARG A 175 2.92 26.64 13.22
CA ARG A 175 4.11 26.72 14.08
C ARG A 175 4.24 25.47 14.95
N GLN A 176 3.15 25.03 15.57
CA GLN A 176 3.13 23.89 16.47
C GLN A 176 3.44 22.58 15.77
N ASP A 177 3.08 22.43 14.46
CA ASP A 177 3.38 21.24 13.69
C ASP A 177 4.90 21.07 13.54
N VAL A 178 5.68 22.14 13.29
CA VAL A 178 7.16 22.13 13.30
C VAL A 178 7.71 21.77 14.67
N VAL A 179 7.17 22.36 15.76
CA VAL A 179 7.60 22.02 17.13
C VAL A 179 7.40 20.53 17.41
N THR A 180 6.26 19.98 17.00
CA THR A 180 5.93 18.56 17.20
C THR A 180 6.85 17.66 16.39
N GLU A 181 7.10 18.01 15.13
CA GLU A 181 8.02 17.30 14.23
C GLU A 181 9.45 17.24 14.81
N MET A 182 10.00 18.39 15.19
CA MET A 182 11.34 18.49 15.77
C MET A 182 11.47 17.67 17.07
N GLU A 183 10.44 17.66 17.90
CA GLU A 183 10.48 16.90 19.15
C GLU A 183 10.41 15.39 18.89
N ILE A 184 9.66 14.93 17.87
CA ILE A 184 9.66 13.54 17.42
C ILE A 184 11.06 13.14 16.95
N GLU A 185 11.70 13.93 16.07
CA GLU A 185 13.06 13.68 15.59
C GLU A 185 14.05 13.61 16.74
N ARG A 186 13.96 14.54 17.69
CA ARG A 186 14.81 14.55 18.89
C ARG A 186 14.65 13.27 19.72
N ARG A 187 13.41 12.78 19.89
CA ARG A 187 13.11 11.56 20.66
C ARG A 187 13.57 10.29 19.97
N LEU A 188 13.66 10.30 18.65
CA LEU A 188 14.06 9.14 17.83
C LEU A 188 15.53 9.21 17.38
N SER A 189 16.25 10.29 17.69
CA SER A 189 17.60 10.58 17.16
C SER A 189 18.66 9.51 17.42
N ASP A 190 18.50 8.69 18.45
CA ASP A 190 19.40 7.56 18.77
C ASP A 190 19.02 6.24 18.05
N ILE A 191 17.96 6.27 17.27
CA ILE A 191 17.53 5.17 16.38
C ILE A 191 17.39 5.72 14.96
N PRO A 192 18.47 6.14 14.30
CA PRO A 192 18.38 6.79 13.00
C PRO A 192 17.87 5.83 11.92
N VAL A 193 17.16 6.38 10.94
CA VAL A 193 16.84 5.64 9.70
C VAL A 193 18.16 5.29 9.00
N PRO A 194 18.42 4.02 8.66
CA PRO A 194 19.64 3.63 7.96
C PRO A 194 19.80 4.35 6.62
N ASP A 195 21.02 4.71 6.25
CA ASP A 195 21.34 5.40 4.98
C ASP A 195 20.78 4.65 3.76
N GLU A 196 20.80 3.32 3.78
CA GLU A 196 20.22 2.49 2.74
C GLU A 196 18.72 2.72 2.60
N VAL A 197 17.98 2.75 3.71
CA VAL A 197 16.53 3.00 3.74
C VAL A 197 16.24 4.44 3.28
N GLN A 198 17.09 5.39 3.66
CA GLN A 198 17.00 6.78 3.20
C GLN A 198 17.20 6.90 1.69
N ARG A 199 18.19 6.22 1.11
CA ARG A 199 18.39 6.17 -0.36
C ARG A 199 17.18 5.56 -1.07
N GLN A 200 16.64 4.47 -0.54
CA GLN A 200 15.42 3.83 -1.08
C GLN A 200 14.21 4.78 -1.05
N TRP A 201 14.09 5.61 -0.01
CA TRP A 201 13.05 6.65 0.03
C TRP A 201 13.23 7.70 -1.07
N VAL A 202 14.46 8.12 -1.35
CA VAL A 202 14.76 9.04 -2.46
C VAL A 202 14.43 8.41 -3.82
N THR A 203 14.75 7.13 -4.00
CA THR A 203 14.36 6.35 -5.20
C THR A 203 12.84 6.26 -5.33
N ASP A 204 12.13 5.97 -4.25
CA ASP A 204 10.66 5.96 -4.21
C ASP A 204 10.04 7.31 -4.57
N LEU A 205 10.57 8.40 -4.02
CA LEU A 205 10.16 9.76 -4.38
C LEU A 205 10.35 10.01 -5.88
N THR A 206 11.45 9.54 -6.45
CA THR A 206 11.75 9.66 -7.89
C THR A 206 10.73 8.87 -8.74
N ILE A 207 10.42 7.63 -8.36
CA ILE A 207 9.42 6.78 -9.03
C ILE A 207 8.03 7.44 -8.95
N ASN A 208 7.62 7.90 -7.75
CA ASN A 208 6.33 8.56 -7.56
C ASN A 208 6.23 9.88 -8.34
N CYS A 209 7.32 10.66 -8.47
CA CYS A 209 7.36 11.87 -9.28
C CYS A 209 7.32 11.59 -10.79
N ARG A 210 7.90 10.48 -11.24
CA ARG A 210 7.82 10.02 -12.63
C ARG A 210 6.39 9.62 -12.99
N GLY A 211 5.76 8.77 -12.18
CA GLY A 211 4.42 8.25 -12.37
C GLY A 211 4.26 7.46 -13.67
N VAL A 212 3.04 7.08 -14.01
CA VAL A 212 2.70 6.26 -15.20
C VAL A 212 1.68 6.96 -16.08
N ALA A 213 1.83 6.84 -17.39
CA ALA A 213 0.88 7.37 -18.37
C ALA A 213 -0.45 6.59 -18.36
N VAL A 214 -1.55 7.30 -18.68
CA VAL A 214 -2.90 6.75 -18.65
C VAL A 214 -3.63 7.05 -19.96
N ASP A 215 -4.33 6.03 -20.48
CA ASP A 215 -5.25 6.13 -21.61
C ASP A 215 -6.55 6.84 -21.16
N MET A 216 -6.53 8.17 -21.15
CA MET A 216 -7.68 8.95 -20.70
C MET A 216 -8.94 8.76 -21.54
N PRO A 217 -8.90 8.60 -22.88
CA PRO A 217 -10.06 8.18 -23.66
C PRO A 217 -10.72 6.89 -23.16
N LEU A 218 -9.93 5.89 -22.74
CA LEU A 218 -10.47 4.66 -22.14
C LEU A 218 -11.12 4.94 -20.79
N VAL A 219 -10.49 5.76 -19.94
CA VAL A 219 -11.01 6.13 -18.61
C VAL A 219 -12.35 6.86 -18.74
N ASP A 220 -12.41 7.88 -19.59
CA ASP A 220 -13.62 8.70 -19.77
C ASP A 220 -14.75 7.89 -20.44
N GLY A 221 -14.43 7.02 -21.40
CA GLY A 221 -15.38 6.10 -22.00
C GLY A 221 -15.96 5.10 -20.98
N ALA A 222 -15.11 4.56 -20.11
CA ALA A 222 -15.53 3.64 -19.05
C ALA A 222 -16.46 4.32 -18.04
N LEU A 223 -16.17 5.55 -17.66
CA LEU A 223 -17.03 6.35 -16.75
C LEU A 223 -18.40 6.67 -17.38
N ASP A 224 -18.43 7.05 -18.66
CA ASP A 224 -19.67 7.30 -19.39
C ASP A 224 -20.54 6.03 -19.46
N ILE A 225 -19.96 4.91 -19.89
CA ILE A 225 -20.66 3.61 -19.97
C ILE A 225 -21.14 3.16 -18.59
N ALA A 226 -20.32 3.30 -17.53
CA ALA A 226 -20.71 2.95 -16.18
C ALA A 226 -21.89 3.80 -15.68
N ALA A 227 -21.90 5.10 -15.94
CA ALA A 227 -23.01 5.99 -15.56
C ALA A 227 -24.32 5.58 -16.25
N ARG A 228 -24.31 5.40 -17.57
CA ARG A 228 -25.48 4.96 -18.35
C ARG A 228 -25.97 3.58 -17.95
N THR A 229 -25.04 2.66 -17.63
CA THR A 229 -25.41 1.32 -17.14
C THR A 229 -26.04 1.40 -15.74
N THR A 230 -25.51 2.24 -14.85
CA THR A 230 -26.10 2.45 -13.51
C THR A 230 -27.52 2.97 -13.62
N GLU A 231 -27.74 4.00 -14.44
CA GLU A 231 -29.07 4.59 -14.67
C GLU A 231 -30.05 3.52 -15.19
N ARG A 232 -29.70 2.82 -16.26
CA ARG A 232 -30.54 1.77 -16.85
C ARG A 232 -30.88 0.65 -15.84
N LEU A 233 -29.89 0.15 -15.07
CA LEU A 233 -30.13 -0.91 -14.10
C LEU A 233 -30.93 -0.42 -12.89
N THR A 234 -30.78 0.85 -12.50
CA THR A 234 -31.57 1.44 -11.42
C THR A 234 -33.02 1.60 -11.85
N ASP A 235 -33.29 2.09 -13.06
CA ASP A 235 -34.63 2.19 -13.63
C ASP A 235 -35.33 0.83 -13.75
N GLU A 236 -34.57 -0.18 -14.18
CA GLU A 236 -35.06 -1.55 -14.25
C GLU A 236 -35.41 -2.07 -12.83
N ALA A 237 -34.54 -1.85 -11.85
CA ALA A 237 -34.79 -2.24 -10.46
C ALA A 237 -36.01 -1.57 -9.86
N VAL A 238 -36.22 -0.27 -10.13
CA VAL A 238 -37.43 0.47 -9.71
C VAL A 238 -38.69 -0.16 -10.30
N LYS A 239 -38.68 -0.41 -11.63
CA LYS A 239 -39.82 -1.05 -12.32
C LYS A 239 -40.10 -2.46 -11.81
N LEU A 240 -39.06 -3.22 -11.50
CA LEU A 240 -39.16 -4.60 -11.04
C LEU A 240 -39.69 -4.70 -9.60
N THR A 241 -39.25 -3.83 -8.72
CA THR A 241 -39.49 -3.89 -7.27
C THR A 241 -40.58 -2.95 -6.78
N GLY A 242 -40.86 -1.88 -7.50
CA GLY A 242 -41.74 -0.79 -7.03
C GLY A 242 -41.14 0.07 -5.91
N LEU A 243 -39.85 -0.11 -5.59
CA LEU A 243 -39.19 0.61 -4.51
C LEU A 243 -38.76 2.01 -4.97
N ASP A 244 -38.89 3.03 -4.11
CA ASP A 244 -38.40 4.38 -4.37
C ASP A 244 -36.86 4.43 -4.54
N ASN A 245 -36.16 3.59 -3.75
CA ASN A 245 -34.70 3.47 -3.83
C ASN A 245 -34.26 2.00 -3.69
N PRO A 246 -34.15 1.25 -4.79
CA PRO A 246 -33.71 -0.14 -4.77
C PRO A 246 -32.23 -0.31 -4.36
N ASN A 247 -31.45 0.78 -4.26
CA ASN A 247 -30.10 0.77 -3.72
C ASN A 247 -30.07 0.87 -2.19
N SER A 248 -31.19 1.20 -1.54
CA SER A 248 -31.31 1.18 -0.07
C SER A 248 -31.28 -0.23 0.46
N GLY A 249 -30.23 -0.55 1.27
CA GLY A 249 -30.12 -1.85 1.91
C GLY A 249 -31.41 -2.26 2.68
N LYS A 250 -32.00 -1.30 3.41
CA LYS A 250 -33.21 -1.53 4.20
C LYS A 250 -34.45 -1.82 3.32
N GLN A 251 -34.64 -1.07 2.22
CA GLN A 251 -35.79 -1.29 1.35
C GLN A 251 -35.64 -2.61 0.59
N LEU A 252 -34.45 -2.90 0.09
CA LEU A 252 -34.20 -4.11 -0.69
C LEU A 252 -34.26 -5.38 0.16
N THR A 253 -33.74 -5.38 1.39
CA THR A 253 -33.86 -6.55 2.30
C THR A 253 -35.33 -6.83 2.63
N ALA A 254 -36.13 -5.81 2.92
CA ALA A 254 -37.56 -5.97 3.19
C ALA A 254 -38.32 -6.58 1.98
N TRP A 255 -38.07 -6.06 0.77
CA TRP A 255 -38.66 -6.60 -0.47
C TRP A 255 -38.25 -8.04 -0.73
N LEU A 256 -36.96 -8.37 -0.54
CA LEU A 256 -36.47 -9.74 -0.71
C LEU A 256 -37.11 -10.69 0.30
N SER A 257 -37.20 -10.29 1.58
CA SER A 257 -37.85 -11.12 2.62
C SER A 257 -39.33 -11.40 2.29
N GLU A 258 -40.06 -10.39 1.84
CA GLU A 258 -41.46 -10.53 1.43
C GLU A 258 -41.59 -11.49 0.22
N ARG A 259 -40.76 -11.34 -0.80
CA ARG A 259 -40.86 -12.12 -2.04
C ARG A 259 -40.35 -13.55 -1.91
N THR A 260 -39.39 -13.82 -0.99
CA THR A 260 -38.81 -15.16 -0.78
C THR A 260 -39.44 -15.93 0.37
N GLY A 261 -40.16 -15.24 1.27
CA GLY A 261 -40.63 -15.81 2.53
C GLY A 261 -39.52 -16.16 3.53
N ALA A 262 -38.27 -15.77 3.25
CA ALA A 262 -37.11 -15.99 4.10
C ALA A 262 -36.71 -14.67 4.76
N ASP A 263 -36.13 -14.74 5.98
CA ASP A 263 -35.56 -13.57 6.63
C ASP A 263 -34.22 -13.20 6.01
N VAL A 264 -34.13 -12.02 5.37
CA VAL A 264 -32.93 -11.52 4.69
C VAL A 264 -32.34 -10.35 5.47
N ASP A 265 -31.34 -10.62 6.29
CA ASP A 265 -30.71 -9.63 7.17
C ASP A 265 -29.84 -8.58 6.43
N ASN A 266 -29.27 -8.97 5.29
CA ASN A 266 -28.34 -8.11 4.54
C ASN A 266 -28.24 -8.49 3.06
N ILE A 267 -27.69 -7.58 2.26
CA ILE A 267 -27.42 -7.75 0.83
C ILE A 267 -25.93 -7.68 0.50
N ARG A 268 -25.09 -8.25 1.37
CA ARG A 268 -23.65 -8.39 1.15
C ARG A 268 -23.38 -9.38 0.03
N LYS A 269 -22.16 -9.31 -0.52
CA LYS A 269 -21.76 -10.14 -1.68
C LYS A 269 -22.02 -11.63 -1.46
N ASP A 270 -21.68 -12.16 -0.28
CA ASP A 270 -21.82 -13.59 0.05
C ASP A 270 -23.29 -13.98 0.15
N THR A 271 -24.12 -13.15 0.81
CA THR A 271 -25.58 -13.35 0.91
C THR A 271 -26.21 -13.37 -0.48
N VAL A 272 -25.93 -12.36 -1.31
CA VAL A 272 -26.42 -12.28 -2.71
C VAL A 272 -25.97 -13.49 -3.51
N SER A 273 -24.71 -13.91 -3.38
CA SER A 273 -24.18 -15.10 -4.10
C SER A 273 -24.85 -16.40 -3.67
N SER A 274 -25.14 -16.56 -2.36
CA SER A 274 -25.87 -17.73 -1.84
C SER A 274 -27.33 -17.75 -2.33
N MET A 275 -28.01 -16.59 -2.28
CA MET A 275 -29.39 -16.48 -2.77
C MET A 275 -29.53 -16.73 -4.26
N LEU A 276 -28.53 -16.34 -5.08
CA LEU A 276 -28.53 -16.64 -6.52
C LEU A 276 -28.43 -18.14 -6.85
N LYS A 277 -27.99 -18.99 -5.90
CA LYS A 277 -27.93 -20.45 -6.05
C LYS A 277 -29.23 -21.15 -5.62
N ALA A 278 -30.11 -20.46 -4.86
CA ALA A 278 -31.37 -20.98 -4.40
C ALA A 278 -32.46 -20.84 -5.49
N ASP A 279 -33.51 -21.64 -5.37
CA ASP A 279 -34.65 -21.61 -6.29
C ASP A 279 -35.66 -20.54 -5.83
N TYR A 280 -35.53 -19.34 -6.38
CA TYR A 280 -36.41 -18.20 -6.12
C TYR A 280 -37.13 -17.74 -7.39
N PRO A 281 -38.18 -16.93 -7.30
CA PRO A 281 -38.87 -16.36 -8.45
C PRO A 281 -37.95 -15.60 -9.41
N PRO A 282 -38.26 -15.53 -10.71
CA PRO A 282 -37.44 -14.87 -11.72
C PRO A 282 -37.15 -13.39 -11.44
N ASP A 283 -38.10 -12.66 -10.85
CA ASP A 283 -37.96 -11.27 -10.44
C ASP A 283 -36.95 -11.09 -9.31
N VAL A 284 -36.95 -12.01 -8.34
CA VAL A 284 -35.93 -12.06 -7.26
C VAL A 284 -34.54 -12.31 -7.86
N HIS A 285 -34.41 -13.34 -8.72
CA HIS A 285 -33.14 -13.62 -9.39
C HIS A 285 -32.62 -12.42 -10.20
N ARG A 286 -33.53 -11.74 -10.95
CA ARG A 286 -33.16 -10.59 -11.74
C ARG A 286 -32.71 -9.43 -10.84
N MET A 287 -33.42 -9.15 -9.74
CA MET A 287 -33.04 -8.11 -8.78
C MET A 287 -31.68 -8.41 -8.12
N LEU A 288 -31.45 -9.67 -7.72
CA LEU A 288 -30.15 -10.08 -7.16
C LEU A 288 -29.00 -9.90 -8.15
N LYS A 289 -29.20 -10.20 -9.45
CA LYS A 289 -28.22 -9.94 -10.51
C LYS A 289 -27.96 -8.44 -10.67
N ILE A 290 -29.01 -7.60 -10.71
CA ILE A 290 -28.85 -6.14 -10.75
C ILE A 290 -28.06 -5.66 -9.51
N ARG A 291 -28.41 -6.16 -8.32
CA ARG A 291 -27.67 -5.82 -7.09
C ARG A 291 -26.20 -6.24 -7.15
N GLN A 292 -25.91 -7.41 -7.70
CA GLN A 292 -24.54 -7.88 -7.88
C GLN A 292 -23.75 -6.99 -8.84
N GLU A 293 -24.35 -6.56 -9.95
CA GLU A 293 -23.73 -5.66 -10.91
C GLU A 293 -23.50 -4.25 -10.32
N LEU A 294 -24.53 -3.63 -9.74
CA LEU A 294 -24.43 -2.32 -9.10
C LEU A 294 -23.51 -2.32 -7.86
N GLY A 295 -23.31 -3.48 -7.23
CA GLY A 295 -22.40 -3.69 -6.11
C GLY A 295 -20.92 -3.74 -6.48
N LYS A 296 -20.56 -3.79 -7.76
CA LYS A 296 -19.17 -3.83 -8.22
C LYS A 296 -18.48 -2.47 -8.02
N THR A 297 -17.62 -2.42 -7.03
CA THR A 297 -16.91 -1.18 -6.64
C THR A 297 -15.64 -0.93 -7.43
N SER A 298 -15.15 -1.93 -8.18
CA SER A 298 -13.89 -1.83 -8.93
C SER A 298 -13.90 -0.71 -9.98
N THR A 299 -15.04 -0.44 -10.63
CA THR A 299 -15.19 0.66 -11.61
C THR A 299 -14.97 2.06 -11.02
N LYS A 300 -15.09 2.22 -9.68
CA LYS A 300 -14.73 3.47 -8.99
C LYS A 300 -13.25 3.83 -9.15
N LYS A 301 -12.39 2.88 -9.56
CA LYS A 301 -10.99 3.13 -9.84
C LYS A 301 -10.79 4.03 -11.06
N TYR A 302 -11.67 3.99 -12.06
CA TYR A 302 -11.64 4.96 -13.16
C TYR A 302 -11.87 6.40 -12.67
N ASP A 303 -12.81 6.59 -11.73
CA ASP A 303 -13.02 7.90 -11.09
C ASP A 303 -11.81 8.32 -10.25
N ALA A 304 -11.17 7.39 -9.55
CA ALA A 304 -9.93 7.66 -8.83
C ALA A 304 -8.79 8.09 -9.78
N ILE A 305 -8.62 7.39 -10.91
CA ILE A 305 -7.64 7.76 -11.95
C ILE A 305 -7.92 9.18 -12.45
N ARG A 306 -9.18 9.48 -12.85
CA ARG A 306 -9.56 10.81 -13.36
C ARG A 306 -9.33 11.94 -12.35
N LYS A 307 -9.46 11.66 -11.04
CA LYS A 307 -9.21 12.64 -9.98
C LYS A 307 -7.73 12.88 -9.68
N CYS A 308 -6.87 11.90 -9.93
CA CYS A 308 -5.44 11.99 -9.60
C CYS A 308 -4.51 12.11 -10.82
N VAL A 309 -5.06 12.10 -12.05
CA VAL A 309 -4.26 12.35 -13.25
C VAL A 309 -3.75 13.79 -13.26
N CYS A 310 -2.48 13.94 -13.58
CA CYS A 310 -1.82 15.24 -13.74
C CYS A 310 -2.05 15.80 -15.16
N PRO A 311 -1.82 17.11 -15.40
CA PRO A 311 -2.05 17.74 -16.72
C PRO A 311 -1.31 17.11 -17.90
N ASP A 312 -0.22 16.41 -17.64
CA ASP A 312 0.57 15.68 -18.65
C ASP A 312 0.05 14.24 -18.92
N GLY A 313 -1.13 13.88 -18.41
CA GLY A 313 -1.73 12.56 -18.61
C GLY A 313 -1.12 11.44 -17.78
N ARG A 314 -0.30 11.76 -16.78
CA ARG A 314 0.31 10.75 -15.89
C ARG A 314 -0.35 10.74 -14.51
N VAL A 315 -0.43 9.57 -13.91
CA VAL A 315 -0.82 9.41 -12.51
C VAL A 315 0.43 9.22 -11.67
N ARG A 316 0.52 9.97 -10.57
CA ARG A 316 1.68 10.03 -9.67
C ARG A 316 1.30 9.76 -8.23
N GLY A 317 2.29 9.43 -7.38
CA GLY A 317 2.03 9.20 -5.95
C GLY A 317 1.21 7.95 -5.68
N LEU A 318 1.38 6.89 -6.47
CA LEU A 318 0.64 5.62 -6.35
C LEU A 318 1.09 4.78 -5.17
N LEU A 319 2.26 5.05 -4.61
CA LEU A 319 2.91 4.25 -3.58
C LEU A 319 3.24 5.11 -2.36
N GLN A 320 3.09 4.52 -1.19
CA GLN A 320 3.63 5.05 0.07
C GLN A 320 4.79 4.17 0.52
N PHE A 321 5.96 4.77 0.60
CA PHE A 321 7.14 4.15 1.17
C PHE A 321 6.89 3.79 2.64
N TYR A 322 7.30 2.60 3.05
CA TYR A 322 7.13 2.09 4.42
C TYR A 322 5.66 2.07 4.92
N GLY A 323 4.68 2.06 4.00
CA GLY A 323 3.25 2.14 4.34
C GLY A 323 2.72 0.99 5.18
N ALA A 324 3.36 -0.19 5.12
CA ALA A 324 3.17 -1.29 6.06
C ALA A 324 4.32 -1.28 7.09
N ASN A 325 4.18 -0.44 8.12
CA ASN A 325 5.25 -0.11 9.06
C ASN A 325 5.92 -1.33 9.73
N ARG A 326 5.17 -2.43 9.94
CA ARG A 326 5.71 -3.64 10.59
C ARG A 326 6.83 -4.30 9.78
N THR A 327 6.70 -4.33 8.46
CA THR A 327 7.63 -5.02 7.55
C THR A 327 8.43 -4.05 6.68
N GLY A 328 8.00 -2.79 6.59
CA GLY A 328 8.56 -1.78 5.70
C GLY A 328 8.12 -1.94 4.25
N ARG A 329 7.10 -2.77 3.95
CA ARG A 329 6.54 -2.91 2.59
C ARG A 329 5.84 -1.62 2.18
N TRP A 330 5.80 -1.36 0.87
CA TRP A 330 5.03 -0.26 0.31
C TRP A 330 3.53 -0.51 0.46
N ALA A 331 2.77 0.56 0.62
CA ALA A 331 1.31 0.52 0.54
C ALA A 331 0.84 1.29 -0.69
N GLY A 332 -0.19 0.77 -1.35
CA GLY A 332 -0.82 1.48 -2.47
C GLY A 332 -1.61 2.69 -2.00
N ARG A 333 -1.61 3.73 -2.83
CA ARG A 333 -2.34 4.98 -2.64
C ARG A 333 -3.26 5.26 -3.82
N LEU A 334 -4.19 6.15 -3.67
CA LEU A 334 -5.11 6.65 -4.70
C LEU A 334 -5.84 5.51 -5.43
N VAL A 335 -5.32 5.06 -6.56
CA VAL A 335 -5.92 3.98 -7.36
C VAL A 335 -5.76 2.61 -6.72
N GLN A 336 -4.79 2.44 -5.81
CA GLN A 336 -4.44 1.16 -5.19
C GLN A 336 -4.20 0.06 -6.23
N VAL A 337 -3.14 0.25 -7.01
CA VAL A 337 -2.79 -0.61 -8.16
C VAL A 337 -2.63 -2.09 -7.79
N GLN A 338 -2.22 -2.39 -6.56
CA GLN A 338 -2.08 -3.75 -6.04
C GLN A 338 -3.40 -4.54 -5.97
N ASN A 339 -4.55 -3.86 -6.04
CA ASN A 339 -5.89 -4.45 -5.95
C ASN A 339 -6.66 -4.35 -7.28
N LEU A 340 -5.96 -4.33 -8.43
CA LEU A 340 -6.60 -4.33 -9.74
C LEU A 340 -7.06 -5.74 -10.12
N PRO A 341 -8.28 -5.90 -10.65
CA PRO A 341 -8.76 -7.17 -11.17
C PRO A 341 -7.87 -7.69 -12.30
N ARG A 342 -7.83 -9.01 -12.45
CA ARG A 342 -7.18 -9.66 -13.60
C ARG A 342 -8.02 -9.45 -14.85
N THR A 343 -7.35 -9.39 -16.01
CA THR A 343 -7.97 -9.25 -17.33
C THR A 343 -8.12 -10.63 -17.96
N TYR A 344 -9.35 -11.00 -18.29
CA TYR A 344 -9.71 -12.23 -19.02
C TYR A 344 -10.56 -11.93 -20.26
N THR A 345 -10.84 -10.63 -20.51
CA THR A 345 -11.65 -10.17 -21.63
C THR A 345 -10.93 -10.46 -22.94
N ASP A 346 -11.61 -11.16 -23.86
CA ASP A 346 -11.09 -11.53 -25.18
C ASP A 346 -12.18 -11.34 -26.23
N PRO A 347 -11.90 -10.68 -27.39
CA PRO A 347 -10.66 -10.00 -27.73
C PRO A 347 -10.50 -8.64 -27.03
N LEU A 348 -9.38 -8.45 -26.35
CA LEU A 348 -9.08 -7.23 -25.57
C LEU A 348 -9.06 -5.94 -26.42
N PRO A 349 -8.45 -5.89 -27.63
CA PRO A 349 -8.44 -4.67 -28.44
C PRO A 349 -9.84 -4.16 -28.78
N LEU A 350 -10.77 -5.04 -29.12
CA LEU A 350 -12.16 -4.68 -29.42
C LEU A 350 -12.88 -4.11 -28.19
N ALA A 351 -12.68 -4.71 -27.03
CA ALA A 351 -13.28 -4.20 -25.77
C ALA A 351 -12.80 -2.77 -25.48
N ARG A 352 -11.50 -2.51 -25.61
CA ARG A 352 -10.91 -1.17 -25.44
C ARG A 352 -11.48 -0.17 -26.44
N GLU A 353 -11.61 -0.55 -27.70
CA GLU A 353 -12.17 0.30 -28.76
C GLU A 353 -13.64 0.66 -28.47
N LEU A 354 -14.47 -0.33 -28.14
CA LEU A 354 -15.88 -0.11 -27.79
C LEU A 354 -16.02 0.84 -26.59
N ILE A 355 -15.15 0.73 -25.60
CA ILE A 355 -15.18 1.64 -24.44
C ILE A 355 -14.75 3.04 -24.83
N LYS A 356 -13.67 3.22 -25.60
CA LYS A 356 -13.22 4.53 -26.09
C LYS A 356 -14.30 5.23 -26.90
N ASN A 357 -15.04 4.46 -27.70
CA ASN A 357 -16.16 4.95 -28.53
C ASN A 357 -17.49 5.06 -27.75
N LYS A 358 -17.49 4.80 -26.43
CA LYS A 358 -18.67 4.85 -25.55
C LYS A 358 -19.84 3.98 -26.03
N SER A 359 -19.53 2.86 -26.69
CA SER A 359 -20.51 1.94 -27.28
C SER A 359 -21.02 0.95 -26.22
N LEU A 360 -22.00 1.39 -25.40
CA LEU A 360 -22.63 0.55 -24.38
C LEU A 360 -23.27 -0.70 -24.96
N ASP A 361 -24.08 -0.54 -26.01
CA ASP A 361 -24.80 -1.67 -26.61
C ASP A 361 -23.86 -2.64 -27.30
N GLY A 362 -22.81 -2.14 -27.98
CA GLY A 362 -21.76 -2.98 -28.56
C GLY A 362 -21.01 -3.78 -27.50
N LEU A 363 -20.63 -3.13 -26.37
CA LEU A 363 -19.94 -3.80 -25.27
C LEU A 363 -20.82 -4.90 -24.66
N GLN A 364 -22.11 -4.63 -24.45
CA GLN A 364 -23.05 -5.59 -23.92
C GLN A 364 -23.34 -6.75 -24.87
N ALA A 365 -23.47 -6.47 -26.17
CA ALA A 365 -23.73 -7.49 -27.18
C ALA A 365 -22.56 -8.49 -27.31
N VAL A 366 -21.31 -8.00 -27.22
CA VAL A 366 -20.12 -8.85 -27.40
C VAL A 366 -19.73 -9.56 -26.08
N TYR A 367 -19.76 -8.88 -24.95
CA TYR A 367 -19.21 -9.40 -23.69
C TYR A 367 -20.26 -9.73 -22.63
N GLY A 368 -21.51 -9.41 -22.83
CA GLY A 368 -22.62 -9.71 -21.93
C GLY A 368 -22.67 -8.82 -20.70
N SER A 369 -21.72 -8.97 -19.77
CA SER A 369 -21.69 -8.15 -18.54
C SER A 369 -20.80 -6.91 -18.70
N VAL A 370 -21.45 -5.74 -18.77
CA VAL A 370 -20.75 -4.45 -18.89
C VAL A 370 -19.82 -4.20 -17.73
N TYR A 371 -20.29 -4.35 -16.48
CA TYR A 371 -19.47 -4.09 -15.30
C TYR A 371 -18.31 -5.07 -15.12
N ASP A 372 -18.45 -6.33 -15.54
CA ASP A 372 -17.33 -7.28 -15.52
C ASP A 372 -16.26 -6.86 -16.50
N THR A 373 -16.65 -6.50 -17.71
CA THR A 373 -15.72 -6.04 -18.75
C THR A 373 -15.01 -4.77 -18.29
N LEU A 374 -15.75 -3.74 -17.83
CA LEU A 374 -15.14 -2.52 -17.30
C LEU A 374 -14.16 -2.81 -16.16
N SER A 375 -14.55 -3.68 -15.23
CA SER A 375 -13.69 -4.05 -14.09
C SER A 375 -12.38 -4.70 -14.54
N GLN A 376 -12.43 -5.59 -15.51
CA GLN A 376 -11.24 -6.29 -16.03
C GLN A 376 -10.30 -5.38 -16.83
N LEU A 377 -10.81 -4.30 -17.43
CA LEU A 377 -10.01 -3.41 -18.27
C LEU A 377 -9.31 -2.28 -17.51
N ILE A 378 -9.54 -2.11 -16.21
CA ILE A 378 -8.91 -1.03 -15.39
C ILE A 378 -7.38 -1.09 -15.52
N ARG A 379 -6.77 -2.28 -15.43
CA ARG A 379 -5.32 -2.46 -15.54
C ARG A 379 -4.80 -1.96 -16.88
N THR A 380 -5.56 -2.11 -17.94
CA THR A 380 -5.19 -1.72 -19.30
C THR A 380 -5.30 -0.20 -19.56
N ALA A 381 -5.78 0.57 -18.58
CA ALA A 381 -5.75 2.01 -18.65
C ALA A 381 -4.33 2.59 -18.43
N PHE A 382 -3.44 1.84 -17.76
CA PHE A 382 -2.04 2.20 -17.65
C PHE A 382 -1.30 1.82 -18.92
N VAL A 383 -0.61 2.79 -19.52
CA VAL A 383 0.06 2.65 -20.82
C VAL A 383 1.48 3.21 -20.75
N SER A 384 2.30 2.84 -21.74
CA SER A 384 3.63 3.43 -21.88
C SER A 384 3.54 4.88 -22.38
N SER A 385 4.58 5.66 -22.12
CA SER A 385 4.71 7.01 -22.67
C SER A 385 4.73 6.98 -24.20
N ASN A 386 3.98 7.90 -24.83
CA ASN A 386 3.92 8.01 -26.29
C ASN A 386 3.51 6.69 -26.99
N CYS A 387 2.64 5.89 -26.38
CA CYS A 387 2.22 4.58 -26.87
C CYS A 387 1.60 4.63 -28.30
N ASP A 388 1.06 5.77 -28.71
CA ASP A 388 0.47 5.97 -30.05
C ASP A 388 1.52 6.31 -31.14
N SER A 389 2.78 6.49 -30.76
CA SER A 389 3.89 6.74 -31.67
C SER A 389 4.57 5.43 -32.12
N LYS A 390 5.02 5.36 -33.39
CA LYS A 390 5.83 4.24 -33.86
C LYS A 390 7.17 4.09 -33.11
N GLU A 391 7.65 5.17 -32.49
CA GLU A 391 8.84 5.23 -31.64
C GLU A 391 8.47 5.34 -30.16
N GLY A 392 7.24 4.93 -29.80
CA GLY A 392 6.74 5.01 -28.44
C GLY A 392 7.49 4.09 -27.47
N ASN A 393 7.39 4.41 -26.21
CA ASN A 393 7.93 3.58 -25.14
C ASN A 393 7.17 2.23 -25.06
N VAL A 394 7.80 1.26 -24.40
CA VAL A 394 7.18 0.00 -23.98
C VAL A 394 7.15 -0.09 -22.46
N LEU A 395 6.11 -0.76 -21.91
CA LEU A 395 6.11 -1.18 -20.53
C LEU A 395 6.78 -2.56 -20.44
N ILE A 396 7.77 -2.67 -19.56
CA ILE A 396 8.38 -3.95 -19.19
C ILE A 396 7.92 -4.27 -17.78
N ASP A 397 7.33 -5.44 -17.63
CA ASP A 397 6.75 -5.95 -16.40
C ASP A 397 7.44 -7.26 -15.99
N ALA A 398 7.99 -7.32 -14.78
CA ALA A 398 8.64 -8.51 -14.25
C ALA A 398 8.31 -8.70 -12.78
N ASP A 399 8.00 -9.94 -12.39
CA ASP A 399 7.55 -10.34 -11.07
C ASP A 399 8.48 -11.40 -10.45
N PHE A 400 8.83 -11.26 -9.18
CA PHE A 400 9.56 -12.31 -8.48
C PHE A 400 8.73 -13.58 -8.34
N SER A 401 9.25 -14.68 -8.81
CA SER A 401 8.60 -15.97 -8.71
C SER A 401 8.57 -16.49 -7.27
N ALA A 402 7.42 -16.46 -6.61
CA ALA A 402 7.18 -17.03 -5.28
C ALA A 402 8.20 -16.55 -4.21
N ILE A 403 8.49 -15.26 -4.15
CA ILE A 403 9.60 -14.73 -3.31
C ILE A 403 9.45 -15.09 -1.84
N GLU A 404 8.26 -14.98 -1.24
CA GLU A 404 8.06 -15.31 0.17
C GLU A 404 8.33 -16.80 0.45
N ALA A 405 7.94 -17.70 -0.47
CA ALA A 405 8.24 -19.14 -0.35
C ALA A 405 9.73 -19.44 -0.50
N ARG A 406 10.45 -18.68 -1.32
CA ARG A 406 11.93 -18.78 -1.44
C ARG A 406 12.61 -18.28 -0.17
N VAL A 407 12.19 -17.13 0.33
CA VAL A 407 12.76 -16.52 1.55
C VAL A 407 12.52 -17.38 2.78
N ILE A 408 11.31 -17.91 3.01
CA ILE A 408 11.06 -18.78 4.17
C ILE A 408 11.88 -20.07 4.09
N SER A 409 12.00 -20.64 2.88
CA SER A 409 12.80 -21.86 2.67
C SER A 409 14.29 -21.62 2.92
N TRP A 410 14.81 -20.47 2.51
CA TRP A 410 16.18 -20.05 2.75
C TRP A 410 16.42 -19.72 4.23
N LEU A 411 15.51 -18.97 4.85
CA LEU A 411 15.59 -18.58 6.26
C LEU A 411 15.56 -19.80 7.20
N ALA A 412 14.72 -20.81 6.88
CA ALA A 412 14.64 -22.05 7.63
C ALA A 412 15.72 -23.07 7.26
N ASP A 413 16.48 -22.86 6.18
CA ASP A 413 17.37 -23.85 5.56
C ASP A 413 16.64 -25.16 5.20
N GLU A 414 15.40 -25.07 4.68
CA GLU A 414 14.61 -26.24 4.28
C GLU A 414 15.13 -26.81 2.96
N LYS A 415 16.00 -27.81 3.06
CA LYS A 415 16.85 -28.31 1.95
C LYS A 415 16.08 -28.76 0.71
N TRP A 416 14.99 -29.52 0.88
CA TRP A 416 14.23 -30.03 -0.27
C TRP A 416 13.58 -28.88 -1.05
N ARG A 417 13.07 -27.85 -0.36
CA ARG A 417 12.48 -26.67 -0.99
C ARG A 417 13.52 -25.84 -1.74
N LEU A 418 14.69 -25.65 -1.12
CA LEU A 418 15.81 -24.96 -1.76
C LEU A 418 16.26 -25.67 -3.03
N ASN A 419 16.27 -27.03 -3.02
CA ASN A 419 16.56 -27.81 -4.21
C ASN A 419 15.50 -27.62 -5.30
N VAL A 420 14.21 -27.62 -4.94
CA VAL A 420 13.10 -27.30 -5.87
C VAL A 420 13.33 -25.96 -6.54
N PHE A 421 13.63 -24.91 -5.77
CA PHE A 421 13.83 -23.56 -6.31
C PHE A 421 15.10 -23.42 -7.17
N ARG A 422 16.14 -24.22 -6.91
CA ARG A 422 17.37 -24.23 -7.72
C ARG A 422 17.22 -25.03 -9.01
N THR A 423 16.22 -25.90 -9.12
CA THR A 423 16.01 -26.78 -10.27
C THR A 423 14.85 -26.31 -11.16
N HIS A 424 13.63 -26.58 -10.78
CA HIS A 424 12.45 -26.37 -11.63
C HIS A 424 11.44 -25.35 -11.08
N GLY A 425 11.56 -24.91 -9.83
CA GLY A 425 10.73 -23.87 -9.19
C GLY A 425 9.26 -24.24 -8.94
N LYS A 426 8.81 -25.45 -9.25
CA LYS A 426 7.40 -25.88 -9.14
C LYS A 426 7.04 -26.25 -7.71
N ILE A 427 7.01 -25.24 -6.82
CA ILE A 427 6.83 -25.49 -5.38
C ILE A 427 5.46 -26.08 -5.04
N TYR A 428 4.38 -25.73 -5.71
CA TYR A 428 3.04 -26.26 -5.42
C TYR A 428 2.93 -27.75 -5.75
N GLU A 429 3.48 -28.17 -6.91
CA GLU A 429 3.56 -29.56 -7.32
C GLU A 429 4.50 -30.35 -6.37
N ALA A 430 5.64 -29.76 -6.03
CA ALA A 430 6.61 -30.40 -5.13
C ALA A 430 6.05 -30.56 -3.71
N SER A 431 5.36 -29.56 -3.18
CA SER A 431 4.68 -29.64 -1.87
C SER A 431 3.61 -30.73 -1.86
N ALA A 432 2.79 -30.80 -2.91
CA ALA A 432 1.82 -31.88 -3.07
C ALA A 432 2.51 -33.25 -3.16
N ALA A 433 3.60 -33.37 -3.91
CA ALA A 433 4.39 -34.61 -4.01
C ALA A 433 4.89 -35.08 -2.64
N GLN A 434 5.43 -34.16 -1.83
CA GLN A 434 5.90 -34.46 -0.48
C GLN A 434 4.77 -34.84 0.48
N MET A 435 3.66 -34.11 0.49
CA MET A 435 2.53 -34.37 1.38
C MET A 435 1.83 -35.70 1.09
N PHE A 436 1.69 -36.07 -0.19
CA PHE A 436 0.91 -37.23 -0.61
C PHE A 436 1.74 -38.43 -1.07
N GLY A 437 3.07 -38.34 -1.07
CA GLY A 437 3.95 -39.44 -1.50
C GLY A 437 3.83 -39.80 -2.97
N VAL A 438 3.45 -38.82 -3.82
CA VAL A 438 3.25 -38.99 -5.28
C VAL A 438 4.42 -38.38 -6.01
N PRO A 439 5.04 -39.07 -7.00
CA PRO A 439 6.10 -38.49 -7.81
C PRO A 439 5.66 -37.20 -8.52
N ILE A 440 6.51 -36.16 -8.50
CA ILE A 440 6.17 -34.84 -9.02
C ILE A 440 5.82 -34.85 -10.51
N ASP A 441 6.43 -35.75 -11.29
CA ASP A 441 6.16 -35.92 -12.72
C ASP A 441 4.75 -36.45 -13.02
N ARG A 442 4.06 -37.02 -12.02
CA ARG A 442 2.64 -37.40 -12.10
C ARG A 442 1.73 -36.21 -11.90
N ILE A 443 2.16 -35.15 -11.19
CA ILE A 443 1.36 -33.95 -10.89
C ILE A 443 1.48 -32.94 -12.02
N LYS A 444 0.98 -33.31 -13.22
CA LYS A 444 0.98 -32.46 -14.41
C LYS A 444 -0.37 -32.50 -15.12
N LYS A 445 -0.68 -31.47 -15.90
CA LYS A 445 -1.91 -31.39 -16.70
C LYS A 445 -2.08 -32.66 -17.53
N GLY A 446 -3.30 -33.19 -17.52
CA GLY A 446 -3.67 -34.44 -18.22
C GLY A 446 -3.63 -35.68 -17.32
N ASN A 447 -3.01 -35.64 -16.14
CA ASN A 447 -3.01 -36.74 -15.19
C ASN A 447 -4.04 -36.50 -14.07
N PRO A 448 -4.66 -37.56 -13.52
CA PRO A 448 -5.59 -37.43 -12.38
C PRO A 448 -4.98 -36.76 -11.16
N GLU A 449 -3.68 -37.04 -10.91
CA GLU A 449 -2.92 -36.49 -9.78
C GLU A 449 -2.71 -34.98 -9.86
N TYR A 450 -2.99 -34.34 -11.02
CA TYR A 450 -2.91 -32.87 -11.14
C TYR A 450 -3.82 -32.15 -10.17
N ALA A 451 -4.94 -32.75 -9.74
CA ALA A 451 -5.82 -32.21 -8.72
C ALA A 451 -5.11 -31.94 -7.38
N LEU A 452 -4.05 -32.71 -7.05
CA LEU A 452 -3.25 -32.52 -5.83
C LEU A 452 -2.49 -31.17 -5.82
N ARG A 453 -2.22 -30.61 -7.01
CA ARG A 453 -1.58 -29.28 -7.10
C ARG A 453 -2.39 -28.18 -6.40
N ALA A 454 -3.72 -28.25 -6.45
CA ALA A 454 -4.57 -27.30 -5.75
C ALA A 454 -4.38 -27.41 -4.22
N LYS A 455 -4.31 -28.63 -3.69
CA LYS A 455 -4.03 -28.91 -2.28
C LYS A 455 -2.64 -28.37 -1.87
N GLY A 456 -1.60 -28.64 -2.69
CA GLY A 456 -0.25 -28.11 -2.49
C GLY A 456 -0.22 -26.56 -2.49
N LYS A 457 -0.95 -25.93 -3.42
CA LYS A 457 -1.03 -24.46 -3.49
C LYS A 457 -1.64 -23.86 -2.23
N VAL A 458 -2.78 -24.37 -1.78
CA VAL A 458 -3.47 -23.85 -0.58
C VAL A 458 -2.60 -24.05 0.66
N ALA A 459 -1.96 -25.21 0.80
CA ALA A 459 -1.05 -25.50 1.91
C ALA A 459 0.14 -24.51 1.94
N GLU A 460 0.77 -24.26 0.78
CA GLU A 460 1.88 -23.31 0.67
C GLU A 460 1.47 -21.88 1.07
N LEU A 461 0.30 -21.43 0.69
CA LEU A 461 -0.19 -20.08 0.98
C LEU A 461 -0.62 -19.88 2.46
N ALA A 462 -1.13 -20.95 3.10
CA ALA A 462 -1.75 -20.86 4.42
C ALA A 462 -0.85 -21.29 5.58
N LEU A 463 0.06 -22.24 5.38
CA LEU A 463 0.68 -22.96 6.49
C LEU A 463 2.09 -22.48 6.86
N GLY A 464 2.75 -21.74 6.00
CA GLY A 464 4.13 -21.25 6.20
C GLY A 464 4.36 -20.46 7.49
N TYR A 465 3.32 -19.87 8.05
CA TYR A 465 3.37 -18.97 9.20
C TYR A 465 2.58 -19.49 10.40
N GLN A 466 2.69 -20.79 10.67
CA GLN A 466 2.02 -21.48 11.77
C GLN A 466 0.49 -21.52 11.62
N GLY A 467 -0.04 -21.38 10.38
CA GLY A 467 -1.46 -21.52 10.09
C GLY A 467 -1.97 -22.93 10.39
N GLY A 468 -3.27 -23.06 10.61
CA GLY A 468 -3.98 -24.32 10.80
C GLY A 468 -5.16 -24.44 9.83
N ALA A 469 -6.13 -25.34 10.11
CA ALA A 469 -7.31 -25.55 9.28
C ALA A 469 -8.09 -24.26 8.98
N GLY A 470 -8.25 -23.36 9.97
CA GLY A 470 -8.89 -22.06 9.77
C GLY A 470 -8.16 -21.17 8.74
N ALA A 471 -6.83 -21.23 8.67
CA ALA A 471 -6.07 -20.50 7.66
C ALA A 471 -6.26 -21.08 6.24
N LEU A 472 -6.37 -22.40 6.12
CA LEU A 472 -6.71 -23.08 4.86
C LEU A 472 -8.08 -22.63 4.35
N ILE A 473 -9.10 -22.60 5.23
CA ILE A 473 -10.46 -22.13 4.91
C ILE A 473 -10.42 -20.67 4.43
N ALA A 474 -9.73 -19.80 5.16
CA ALA A 474 -9.59 -18.38 4.81
C ALA A 474 -8.88 -18.17 3.46
N MET A 475 -8.01 -19.08 3.04
CA MET A 475 -7.36 -19.09 1.73
C MET A 475 -8.16 -19.78 0.62
N GLY A 476 -9.44 -20.12 0.87
CA GLY A 476 -10.35 -20.66 -0.13
C GLY A 476 -10.23 -22.17 -0.34
N ALA A 477 -9.77 -22.93 0.66
CA ALA A 477 -9.63 -24.38 0.55
C ALA A 477 -10.95 -25.07 0.14
N LEU A 478 -12.06 -24.64 0.72
CA LEU A 478 -13.38 -25.20 0.44
C LEU A 478 -13.86 -24.86 -1.00
N ASP A 479 -13.57 -23.65 -1.47
CA ASP A 479 -13.88 -23.22 -2.84
C ASP A 479 -13.03 -23.97 -3.90
N MET A 480 -11.88 -24.51 -3.49
CA MET A 480 -11.01 -25.35 -4.34
C MET A 480 -11.37 -26.82 -4.28
N GLY A 481 -12.50 -27.18 -3.63
CA GLY A 481 -13.03 -28.55 -3.58
C GLY A 481 -12.42 -29.42 -2.48
N LEU A 482 -11.77 -28.82 -1.46
CA LEU A 482 -11.34 -29.54 -0.28
C LEU A 482 -12.50 -29.68 0.73
N HIS A 483 -12.61 -30.80 1.41
CA HIS A 483 -13.56 -31.00 2.47
C HIS A 483 -12.97 -30.58 3.81
N GLU A 484 -13.81 -30.11 4.72
CA GLU A 484 -13.35 -29.56 6.03
C GLU A 484 -12.66 -30.64 6.89
N ASP A 485 -13.09 -31.88 6.79
CA ASP A 485 -12.52 -33.05 7.49
C ASP A 485 -11.13 -33.47 6.96
N GLU A 486 -10.75 -33.08 5.72
CA GLU A 486 -9.41 -33.32 5.16
C GLU A 486 -8.38 -32.30 5.70
N LEU A 487 -8.80 -31.12 6.17
CA LEU A 487 -7.89 -30.01 6.48
C LEU A 487 -6.90 -30.32 7.61
N PRO A 488 -7.26 -31.01 8.72
CA PRO A 488 -6.30 -31.40 9.75
C PRO A 488 -5.18 -32.31 9.24
N ASP A 489 -5.50 -33.26 8.36
CA ASP A 489 -4.53 -34.17 7.74
C ASP A 489 -3.56 -33.40 6.82
N ILE A 490 -4.08 -32.46 6.02
CA ILE A 490 -3.26 -31.59 5.16
C ILE A 490 -2.28 -30.76 6.01
N VAL A 491 -2.74 -30.18 7.13
CA VAL A 491 -1.89 -29.43 8.06
C VAL A 491 -0.78 -30.30 8.62
N SER A 492 -1.09 -31.54 9.07
CA SER A 492 -0.11 -32.47 9.61
C SER A 492 0.94 -32.85 8.56
N ARG A 493 0.52 -33.31 7.40
CA ARG A 493 1.44 -33.70 6.29
C ARG A 493 2.33 -32.57 5.84
N TRP A 494 1.81 -31.35 5.76
CA TRP A 494 2.63 -30.19 5.39
C TRP A 494 3.69 -29.92 6.47
N ARG A 495 3.32 -29.95 7.75
CA ARG A 495 4.25 -29.72 8.87
C ARG A 495 5.33 -30.80 8.92
N ASP A 496 4.98 -32.07 8.73
CA ASP A 496 5.91 -33.18 8.70
C ASP A 496 6.92 -33.03 7.54
N SER A 497 6.45 -32.55 6.39
CA SER A 497 7.29 -32.28 5.22
C SER A 497 8.17 -31.03 5.37
N ASN A 498 7.84 -30.12 6.30
CA ASN A 498 8.49 -28.81 6.48
C ASN A 498 8.99 -28.61 7.93
N SER A 499 9.66 -29.62 8.46
CA SER A 499 10.08 -29.67 9.88
C SER A 499 11.00 -28.51 10.27
N ARG A 500 11.86 -28.00 9.37
CA ARG A 500 12.76 -26.89 9.64
C ARG A 500 12.02 -25.55 9.68
N ILE A 501 10.96 -25.37 8.86
CA ILE A 501 10.09 -24.19 8.95
C ILE A 501 9.32 -24.23 10.27
N GLN A 502 8.83 -25.41 10.68
CA GLN A 502 8.15 -25.56 11.98
C GLN A 502 9.12 -25.24 13.15
N GLN A 503 10.36 -25.73 13.10
CA GLN A 503 11.37 -25.41 14.11
C GLN A 503 11.67 -23.92 14.17
N LEU A 504 11.73 -23.24 13.01
CA LEU A 504 11.97 -21.81 12.92
C LEU A 504 10.91 -21.00 13.69
N TRP A 505 9.63 -21.39 13.67
CA TRP A 505 8.59 -20.72 14.45
C TRP A 505 8.88 -20.76 15.95
N TRP A 506 9.31 -21.91 16.44
CA TRP A 506 9.62 -22.11 17.86
C TRP A 506 10.90 -21.37 18.26
N ASP A 507 11.92 -21.41 17.43
CA ASP A 507 13.17 -20.71 17.67
C ASP A 507 12.98 -19.20 17.73
N PHE A 508 12.17 -18.62 16.83
CA PHE A 508 11.80 -17.20 16.83
C PHE A 508 11.00 -16.82 18.08
N ASN A 509 10.05 -17.66 18.47
CA ASN A 509 9.25 -17.43 19.67
C ASN A 509 10.13 -17.44 20.93
N SER A 510 10.98 -18.44 21.07
CA SER A 510 11.88 -18.59 22.21
C SER A 510 12.89 -17.43 22.28
N ALA A 511 13.53 -17.08 21.16
CA ALA A 511 14.46 -15.97 21.10
C ALA A 511 13.82 -14.63 21.50
N ALA A 512 12.59 -14.37 21.02
CA ALA A 512 11.86 -13.16 21.38
C ALA A 512 11.51 -13.11 22.88
N ILE A 513 11.01 -14.21 23.45
CA ILE A 513 10.71 -14.30 24.89
C ILE A 513 11.98 -14.13 25.73
N GLU A 514 13.08 -14.80 25.36
CA GLU A 514 14.35 -14.73 26.08
C GLU A 514 14.93 -13.30 26.11
N VAL A 515 14.94 -12.59 24.97
CA VAL A 515 15.47 -11.22 24.94
C VAL A 515 14.59 -10.26 25.74
N ILE A 516 13.28 -10.42 25.72
CA ILE A 516 12.35 -9.60 26.53
C ILE A 516 12.59 -9.87 28.03
N LYS A 517 12.91 -11.08 28.42
CA LYS A 517 13.27 -11.46 29.79
C LYS A 517 14.69 -11.03 30.21
N GLY A 518 15.44 -10.40 29.32
CA GLY A 518 16.77 -9.84 29.64
C GLY A 518 17.94 -10.79 29.37
N SER A 519 17.77 -11.84 28.58
CA SER A 519 18.84 -12.82 28.27
C SER A 519 19.88 -12.35 27.24
N GLY A 520 19.95 -11.05 26.95
CA GLY A 520 20.86 -10.48 25.96
C GLY A 520 20.41 -10.72 24.52
N MET A 521 21.34 -10.63 23.56
CA MET A 521 21.03 -10.87 22.14
C MET A 521 20.88 -12.37 21.85
N ARG A 522 19.99 -12.69 20.90
CA ARG A 522 19.78 -14.04 20.39
C ARG A 522 19.82 -14.04 18.87
N LYS A 523 20.64 -14.91 18.31
CA LYS A 523 20.71 -15.11 16.86
C LYS A 523 19.96 -16.38 16.48
N VAL A 524 19.03 -16.26 15.55
CA VAL A 524 18.33 -17.40 14.94
C VAL A 524 18.51 -17.29 13.43
N GLN A 525 19.21 -18.24 12.86
CA GLN A 525 19.64 -18.22 11.46
C GLN A 525 20.37 -16.90 11.12
N CYS A 526 19.88 -16.13 10.16
CA CYS A 526 20.47 -14.83 9.79
C CYS A 526 19.78 -13.63 10.46
N CYS A 527 18.83 -13.84 11.38
CA CYS A 527 18.15 -12.79 12.13
C CYS A 527 18.70 -12.69 13.55
N THR A 528 18.82 -11.46 14.08
CA THR A 528 19.29 -11.23 15.45
C THR A 528 18.23 -10.49 16.24
N PHE A 529 17.80 -11.09 17.36
CA PHE A 529 16.86 -10.53 18.32
C PHE A 529 17.61 -9.80 19.41
N ALA A 530 17.14 -8.62 19.82
CA ALA A 530 17.68 -7.87 20.93
C ALA A 530 16.59 -7.05 21.66
N LEU A 531 16.82 -6.74 22.92
CA LEU A 531 16.03 -5.73 23.65
C LEU A 531 16.87 -4.45 23.74
N GLU A 532 16.44 -3.41 23.06
CA GLU A 532 17.12 -2.12 23.00
C GLU A 532 16.31 -1.07 23.77
N ARG A 533 16.99 -0.07 24.33
CA ARG A 533 16.34 1.04 25.02
C ARG A 533 16.86 2.35 24.44
N ASN A 534 15.95 3.25 24.04
CA ASN A 534 16.33 4.57 23.58
C ASN A 534 16.63 5.52 24.76
N ARG A 535 17.21 6.69 24.46
CA ARG A 535 17.52 7.72 25.46
C ARG A 535 16.27 8.25 26.19
N ALA A 536 15.12 8.21 25.51
CA ALA A 536 13.84 8.59 26.12
C ALA A 536 13.29 7.53 27.10
N GLY A 537 13.97 6.38 27.24
CA GLY A 537 13.61 5.32 28.19
C GLY A 537 12.66 4.26 27.63
N THR A 538 12.24 4.33 26.37
CA THR A 538 11.37 3.33 25.75
C THR A 538 12.17 2.10 25.36
N TYR A 539 11.63 0.91 25.68
CA TYR A 539 12.19 -0.36 25.28
C TYR A 539 11.62 -0.81 23.94
N PHE A 540 12.45 -1.45 23.13
CA PHE A 540 12.10 -2.06 21.83
C PHE A 540 12.66 -3.47 21.80
N MET A 541 11.81 -4.45 21.51
CA MET A 541 12.33 -5.70 20.96
C MET A 541 12.63 -5.45 19.48
N THR A 542 13.85 -5.71 19.07
CA THR A 542 14.30 -5.55 17.69
C THR A 542 14.61 -6.88 17.04
N VAL A 543 14.35 -6.99 15.75
CA VAL A 543 14.81 -8.11 14.93
C VAL A 543 15.63 -7.53 13.78
N GLN A 544 16.95 -7.69 13.86
CA GLN A 544 17.85 -7.29 12.77
C GLN A 544 17.81 -8.34 11.67
N LEU A 545 17.50 -7.89 10.46
CA LEU A 545 17.44 -8.68 9.23
C LEU A 545 18.84 -8.81 8.61
N PRO A 546 19.06 -9.77 7.69
CA PRO A 546 20.33 -9.94 7.00
C PRO A 546 20.75 -8.71 6.17
N SER A 547 19.80 -7.88 5.72
CA SER A 547 20.05 -6.60 5.06
C SER A 547 20.64 -5.52 5.99
N GLY A 548 20.70 -5.77 7.31
CA GLY A 548 21.09 -4.79 8.32
C GLY A 548 19.93 -3.96 8.87
N ARG A 549 18.79 -3.92 8.15
CA ARG A 549 17.57 -3.24 8.60
C ARG A 549 16.99 -3.93 9.85
N LYS A 550 16.35 -3.17 10.75
CA LYS A 550 15.70 -3.71 11.95
C LYS A 550 14.19 -3.57 11.87
N LEU A 551 13.48 -4.54 12.45
CA LEU A 551 12.06 -4.45 12.78
C LEU A 551 11.93 -4.07 14.26
N TYR A 552 11.09 -3.09 14.58
CA TYR A 552 10.92 -2.57 15.94
C TYR A 552 9.55 -2.94 16.50
N TYR A 553 9.54 -3.49 17.71
CA TYR A 553 8.35 -3.82 18.49
C TYR A 553 8.38 -2.97 19.78
N VAL A 554 7.51 -1.95 19.82
CA VAL A 554 7.54 -0.91 20.87
C VAL A 554 7.00 -1.45 22.18
N SER A 555 7.69 -1.14 23.29
CA SER A 555 7.29 -1.51 24.65
C SER A 555 6.91 -2.98 24.82
N PRO A 556 7.80 -3.91 24.45
CA PRO A 556 7.54 -5.34 24.51
C PRO A 556 7.42 -5.82 25.96
N ARG A 557 6.53 -6.79 26.21
CA ARG A 557 6.39 -7.47 27.49
C ARG A 557 5.87 -8.88 27.32
N ILE A 558 6.07 -9.70 28.34
CA ILE A 558 5.47 -11.04 28.39
C ILE A 558 4.05 -10.92 28.96
N GLY A 559 3.10 -11.55 28.29
CA GLY A 559 1.71 -11.72 28.70
C GLY A 559 1.29 -13.18 28.71
N THR A 560 0.01 -13.42 28.79
CA THR A 560 -0.58 -14.78 28.73
C THR A 560 -1.53 -14.85 27.55
N ASN A 561 -1.36 -15.88 26.71
CA ASN A 561 -2.25 -16.12 25.58
C ASN A 561 -3.56 -16.80 26.02
N ARG A 562 -4.51 -16.91 25.11
CA ARG A 562 -5.83 -17.55 25.36
C ARG A 562 -5.77 -19.00 25.79
N PHE A 563 -4.62 -19.66 25.68
CA PHE A 563 -4.38 -21.04 26.05
C PHE A 563 -3.62 -21.18 27.39
N GLY A 564 -3.34 -20.07 28.09
CA GLY A 564 -2.63 -20.05 29.37
C GLY A 564 -1.10 -20.07 29.26
N GLY A 565 -0.54 -20.10 28.05
CA GLY A 565 0.91 -20.05 27.81
C GLY A 565 1.43 -18.61 27.72
N GLU A 566 2.76 -18.44 27.80
CA GLU A 566 3.43 -17.15 27.59
C GLU A 566 3.18 -16.63 26.18
N SER A 567 2.89 -15.33 26.07
CA SER A 567 2.78 -14.63 24.80
C SER A 567 3.58 -13.32 24.79
N ILE A 568 3.87 -12.85 23.61
CA ILE A 568 4.60 -11.60 23.40
C ILE A 568 3.59 -10.50 23.11
N ILE A 569 3.55 -9.48 23.97
CA ILE A 569 2.71 -8.29 23.79
C ILE A 569 3.62 -7.09 23.50
N TYR A 570 3.21 -6.25 22.56
CA TYR A 570 3.90 -5.02 22.20
C TYR A 570 2.90 -3.95 21.76
N LYS A 571 3.29 -2.69 21.72
CA LYS A 571 2.47 -1.60 21.20
C LYS A 571 2.66 -1.47 19.68
N GLY A 572 1.54 -1.38 18.95
CA GLY A 572 1.53 -1.25 17.50
C GLY A 572 0.18 -0.79 16.97
N ILE A 573 0.06 -0.66 15.66
CA ILE A 573 -1.18 -0.24 14.99
C ILE A 573 -2.08 -1.47 14.79
N ASN A 574 -3.28 -1.42 15.33
CA ASN A 574 -4.31 -2.44 15.16
C ASN A 574 -5.14 -2.22 13.87
N ASP A 575 -6.07 -3.14 13.57
CA ASP A 575 -6.95 -3.09 12.39
C ASP A 575 -7.89 -1.87 12.38
N LYS A 576 -8.06 -1.19 13.53
CA LYS A 576 -8.82 0.05 13.67
C LYS A 576 -7.95 1.31 13.51
N ASN A 577 -6.70 1.16 13.07
CA ASN A 577 -5.70 2.23 12.98
C ASN A 577 -5.42 2.94 14.32
N GLN A 578 -5.48 2.22 15.43
CA GLN A 578 -5.17 2.72 16.76
C GLN A 578 -3.85 2.12 17.25
N PHE A 579 -3.04 2.94 17.93
CA PHE A 579 -1.82 2.47 18.59
C PHE A 579 -2.21 1.81 19.92
N ALA A 580 -2.12 0.49 19.97
CA ALA A 580 -2.64 -0.32 21.06
C ALA A 580 -1.73 -1.53 21.33
N ASP A 581 -2.05 -2.26 22.41
CA ASP A 581 -1.40 -3.54 22.69
C ASP A 581 -1.81 -4.59 21.65
N LEU A 582 -0.80 -5.24 21.08
CA LEU A 582 -0.94 -6.33 20.11
C LEU A 582 -0.23 -7.56 20.65
N GLU A 583 -0.81 -8.72 20.40
CA GLU A 583 -0.20 -10.02 20.67
C GLU A 583 0.53 -10.53 19.41
N THR A 584 1.70 -11.16 19.62
CA THR A 584 2.43 -11.85 18.54
C THR A 584 3.01 -13.17 19.05
N TYR A 585 3.45 -13.99 18.10
CA TYR A 585 3.97 -15.34 18.34
C TYR A 585 4.98 -15.70 17.23
N GLY A 586 5.68 -16.82 17.38
CA GLY A 586 6.78 -17.21 16.50
C GLY A 586 6.43 -17.22 15.02
N GLY A 587 5.31 -17.83 14.64
CA GLY A 587 4.86 -17.85 13.24
C GLY A 587 4.63 -16.45 12.67
N LYS A 588 4.07 -15.52 13.48
CA LYS A 588 3.86 -14.13 13.04
C LYS A 588 5.14 -13.33 12.97
N LEU A 589 6.12 -13.62 13.84
CA LEU A 589 7.46 -13.04 13.76
C LEU A 589 8.19 -13.51 12.50
N VAL A 590 8.09 -14.80 12.17
CA VAL A 590 8.65 -15.36 10.91
C VAL A 590 7.98 -14.71 9.69
N GLU A 591 6.65 -14.58 9.66
CA GLU A 591 5.94 -13.88 8.59
C GLU A 591 6.47 -12.46 8.39
N ASN A 592 6.60 -11.68 9.48
CA ASN A 592 7.10 -10.32 9.40
C ASN A 592 8.54 -10.27 8.84
N CYS A 593 9.42 -11.17 9.26
CA CYS A 593 10.80 -11.23 8.76
C CYS A 593 10.86 -11.68 7.30
N VAL A 594 10.08 -12.68 6.89
CA VAL A 594 10.03 -13.15 5.51
C VAL A 594 9.53 -12.05 4.58
N GLN A 595 8.45 -11.37 4.93
CA GLN A 595 7.92 -10.25 4.15
C GLN A 595 8.89 -9.07 4.10
N ALA A 596 9.59 -8.80 5.20
CA ALA A 596 10.57 -7.73 5.27
C ALA A 596 11.82 -8.04 4.41
N ILE A 597 12.32 -9.28 4.43
CA ILE A 597 13.43 -9.72 3.58
C ILE A 597 13.03 -9.71 2.10
N ALA A 598 11.82 -10.18 1.77
CA ALA A 598 11.29 -10.11 0.40
C ALA A 598 11.21 -8.65 -0.11
N ARG A 599 10.73 -7.74 0.76
CA ARG A 599 10.75 -6.29 0.48
C ARG A 599 12.17 -5.75 0.26
N ASP A 600 13.14 -6.19 1.04
CA ASP A 600 14.53 -5.76 0.88
C ASP A 600 15.14 -6.30 -0.42
N CYS A 601 14.77 -7.52 -0.85
CA CYS A 601 15.13 -8.04 -2.18
C CYS A 601 14.56 -7.17 -3.31
N LEU A 602 13.29 -6.76 -3.21
CA LEU A 602 12.66 -5.86 -4.18
C LEU A 602 13.37 -4.50 -4.22
N ALA A 603 13.72 -3.93 -3.07
CA ALA A 603 14.43 -2.66 -3.02
C ALA A 603 15.79 -2.72 -3.73
N VAL A 604 16.55 -3.80 -3.53
CA VAL A 604 17.82 -4.04 -4.25
C VAL A 604 17.58 -4.16 -5.76
N ALA A 605 16.51 -4.84 -6.18
CA ALA A 605 16.15 -4.97 -7.60
C ALA A 605 15.79 -3.61 -8.20
N ILE A 606 15.01 -2.78 -7.50
CA ILE A 606 14.65 -1.42 -7.91
C ILE A 606 15.92 -0.58 -8.11
N ASP A 607 16.82 -0.53 -7.13
CA ASP A 607 18.05 0.26 -7.22
C ASP A 607 18.95 -0.20 -8.38
N ARG A 608 19.06 -1.52 -8.62
CA ARG A 608 19.83 -2.08 -9.73
C ARG A 608 19.23 -1.74 -11.10
N LEU A 609 17.91 -1.80 -11.22
CA LEU A 609 17.20 -1.48 -12.47
C LEU A 609 17.27 0.00 -12.78
N GLU A 610 17.06 0.89 -11.81
CA GLU A 610 17.24 2.34 -11.99
C GLU A 610 18.68 2.67 -12.39
N ALA A 611 19.68 2.05 -11.77
CA ALA A 611 21.08 2.22 -12.13
C ALA A 611 21.43 1.68 -13.53
N ALA A 612 20.71 0.64 -13.99
CA ALA A 612 20.86 0.07 -15.32
C ALA A 612 20.07 0.85 -16.40
N GLY A 613 19.36 1.93 -16.03
CA GLY A 613 18.63 2.77 -16.97
C GLY A 613 17.21 2.27 -17.31
N TYR A 614 16.61 1.44 -16.47
CA TYR A 614 15.21 1.04 -16.57
C TYR A 614 14.33 1.95 -15.67
N PRO A 615 13.66 2.97 -16.23
CA PRO A 615 12.88 3.92 -15.44
C PRO A 615 11.62 3.27 -14.89
N ILE A 616 11.62 2.94 -13.60
CA ILE A 616 10.46 2.33 -12.94
C ILE A 616 9.36 3.38 -12.78
N VAL A 617 8.13 3.06 -13.15
CA VAL A 617 6.96 3.95 -13.05
C VAL A 617 6.03 3.61 -11.91
N PHE A 618 5.99 2.36 -11.50
CA PHE A 618 5.41 1.84 -10.26
C PHE A 618 5.85 0.39 -10.05
N HIS A 619 5.54 -0.13 -8.88
CA HIS A 619 5.74 -1.55 -8.56
C HIS A 619 4.58 -2.05 -7.67
N ILE A 620 4.36 -3.36 -7.65
CA ILE A 620 3.24 -3.99 -6.92
C ILE A 620 3.77 -5.23 -6.22
N HIS A 621 3.76 -5.24 -4.88
CA HIS A 621 4.28 -6.35 -4.07
C HIS A 621 5.73 -6.70 -4.41
N ASP A 622 5.92 -7.62 -5.34
CA ASP A 622 7.17 -8.18 -5.85
C ASP A 622 7.35 -8.00 -7.38
N GLU A 623 6.41 -7.30 -8.02
CA GLU A 623 6.36 -6.94 -9.44
C GLU A 623 6.93 -5.53 -9.66
N ILE A 624 7.69 -5.33 -10.73
CA ILE A 624 8.25 -4.03 -11.15
C ILE A 624 7.78 -3.71 -12.56
N VAL A 625 7.34 -2.48 -12.79
CA VAL A 625 6.94 -1.98 -14.11
C VAL A 625 7.82 -0.80 -14.50
N ALA A 626 8.57 -0.94 -15.59
CA ALA A 626 9.40 0.12 -16.18
C ALA A 626 8.79 0.62 -17.50
N ASP A 627 8.93 1.93 -17.76
CA ASP A 627 8.45 2.61 -18.98
C ASP A 627 9.66 3.14 -19.76
N ILE A 628 10.10 2.40 -20.79
CA ILE A 628 11.36 2.64 -21.46
C ILE A 628 11.22 2.78 -22.98
N LYS A 629 12.00 3.69 -23.56
CA LYS A 629 12.17 3.75 -25.03
C LYS A 629 12.97 2.53 -25.48
N PRO A 630 12.44 1.70 -26.41
CA PRO A 630 13.15 0.52 -26.87
C PRO A 630 14.49 0.88 -27.53
N TYR A 631 15.56 0.19 -27.13
CA TYR A 631 16.88 0.28 -27.74
C TYR A 631 17.32 -1.05 -28.38
N THR A 632 16.56 -2.12 -28.13
CA THR A 632 16.66 -3.45 -28.74
C THR A 632 15.27 -4.08 -28.77
N PHE A 633 15.16 -5.38 -29.09
CA PHE A 633 13.88 -6.10 -29.00
C PHE A 633 13.36 -6.12 -27.55
N ALA A 634 12.04 -6.04 -27.39
CA ALA A 634 11.40 -5.99 -26.07
C ALA A 634 11.71 -7.24 -25.23
N GLU A 635 11.83 -8.39 -25.88
CA GLU A 635 12.18 -9.68 -25.28
C GLU A 635 13.58 -9.68 -24.68
N ASP A 636 14.54 -9.04 -25.36
CA ASP A 636 15.94 -8.93 -24.86
C ASP A 636 16.00 -8.02 -23.64
N MET A 637 15.26 -6.90 -23.65
CA MET A 637 15.15 -6.00 -22.51
C MET A 637 14.47 -6.69 -21.33
N LEU A 638 13.41 -7.45 -21.56
CA LEU A 638 12.74 -8.26 -20.53
C LEU A 638 13.70 -9.29 -19.92
N ALA A 639 14.46 -9.99 -20.78
CA ALA A 639 15.46 -10.97 -20.32
C ALA A 639 16.53 -10.30 -19.46
N ASP A 640 16.96 -9.08 -19.80
CA ASP A 640 17.93 -8.32 -18.97
C ASP A 640 17.33 -7.90 -17.62
N VAL A 641 16.10 -7.40 -17.59
CA VAL A 641 15.37 -7.07 -16.36
C VAL A 641 15.27 -8.30 -15.45
N VAL A 642 14.83 -9.44 -15.98
CA VAL A 642 14.74 -10.72 -15.24
C VAL A 642 16.10 -11.15 -14.70
N ARG A 643 17.16 -11.02 -15.48
CA ARG A 643 18.54 -11.31 -15.08
C ARG A 643 18.98 -10.42 -13.91
N ILE A 644 18.72 -9.11 -13.98
CA ILE A 644 19.07 -8.15 -12.93
C ILE A 644 18.31 -8.47 -11.63
N MET A 645 17.00 -8.71 -11.70
CA MET A 645 16.17 -9.07 -10.55
C MET A 645 16.64 -10.40 -9.91
N SER A 646 16.98 -11.38 -10.73
CA SER A 646 17.39 -12.72 -10.27
C SER A 646 18.85 -12.78 -9.79
N SER A 647 19.61 -11.69 -9.91
CA SER A 647 21.02 -11.65 -9.54
C SER A 647 21.22 -11.81 -8.02
N PRO A 648 22.23 -12.58 -7.58
CA PRO A 648 22.51 -12.80 -6.17
C PRO A 648 22.66 -11.49 -5.37
N ILE A 649 22.18 -11.52 -4.14
CA ILE A 649 22.26 -10.38 -3.21
C ILE A 649 23.34 -10.67 -2.17
N PRO A 650 24.33 -9.78 -1.94
CA PRO A 650 25.48 -10.06 -1.06
C PRO A 650 25.10 -10.45 0.38
N TRP A 651 24.06 -9.83 0.94
CA TRP A 651 23.61 -10.14 2.30
C TRP A 651 22.69 -11.37 2.39
N ALA A 652 22.30 -11.98 1.26
CA ALA A 652 21.45 -13.19 1.20
C ALA A 652 22.16 -14.32 0.42
N PRO A 653 23.35 -14.77 0.85
CA PRO A 653 24.09 -15.82 0.12
C PRO A 653 23.26 -17.11 0.06
N GLY A 654 23.13 -17.66 -1.14
CA GLY A 654 22.42 -18.91 -1.38
C GLY A 654 20.89 -18.80 -1.45
N LEU A 655 20.29 -17.60 -1.31
CA LEU A 655 18.88 -17.37 -1.60
C LEU A 655 18.64 -17.53 -3.13
N PRO A 656 17.83 -18.52 -3.56
CA PRO A 656 17.58 -18.75 -4.98
C PRO A 656 16.54 -17.78 -5.52
N LEU A 657 16.96 -16.59 -5.98
CA LEU A 657 16.09 -15.62 -6.63
C LEU A 657 15.73 -16.06 -8.06
N ALA A 658 14.51 -15.73 -8.50
CA ALA A 658 14.04 -15.82 -9.89
C ALA A 658 12.90 -14.85 -10.10
N ALA A 659 12.85 -14.26 -11.27
CA ALA A 659 11.77 -13.41 -11.74
C ALA A 659 11.18 -13.95 -13.04
#